data_ab9c3ec0896bce0d3918b8ed7450d38c
#
_entry.id   ab9c3ec0896bce0d3918b8ed7450d38c
#
_cell.length_a   1.000
_cell.length_b   1.000
_cell.length_c   1.000
_cell.angle_alpha   90.00
_cell.angle_beta   90.00
_cell.angle_gamma   90.00
#
_symmetry.space_group_name_H-M   'P 1'
#
loop_
_entity.id
_entity.type
_entity.pdbx_description
1 polymer ?
#
loop_
_entity_poly.entity_id
_entity_poly.type
_entity_poly.pdbx_seq_one_letter_code
_entity_poly.pdbx_strand_id
1 'polypeptide(L)'
;NLLREYGYFNGATSYEVEPDPKNPKKAKISYKVEMNNAYTYDSIAYVRLRHRIDTLVQRNIGDRLLRDGDNFNVVQLEAERQRISSLLRNNGYYYFRPEFISYQADTIMNPGKVALRISTKPGLPRTVLRPWKIGDISVFLNGYNNEPPTDSIRYKDMTIFYEGKLRIRPKVLYDRLKFRPGDLYSQQQQEKTQTGFSRLGIFRYSEMQYIPKDTARRCDTLNLQINTVYDLPLDGELELNVTTKSNDQTGPGAIFSVTKRNIFGGGETFGVSMRGSYEWQTGKRVSGNSSAINSWEFGISGTLTFPRVLFPSLIKHDTKYPSSTSFRIYADQLNRAKFFKMLAFGGSASYEFQPSATSHHSVTPFKLTYSLLQHTTHEFDSIVDVNKALGRSLENQFIPSMGYTYTYDDSPITTKKNHLWWQSSITQAGLILDGAYAIAGKSFNKRDKKLLGNRFAQFAKLTSEIRYNYYLGKKQHLVGRLMAGVAYSYGNSITTPYSEQFYIGGANSIRAFTIRSIGPGSYRPTDSKYGYLDQTGDIKFEANLEYRFPILGDLHGATFLDAGNVWLLRYDKSRPGGQLKWGRFLKDLALGTGIGLRYDLTFLVIRLDWGIGLHVPYDTGKKGYYNIPDFKDGMGVHLAIGYPF
;
A
#
# COMPACT_ATOMS: atom_id res chain seq x y z
N ASN A 1 22.17 33.98 0.60
CA ASN A 1 22.93 32.72 0.50
C ASN A 1 22.38 31.77 -0.56
N LEU A 2 21.02 31.57 -0.65
CA LEU A 2 20.38 30.63 -1.58
C LEU A 2 20.80 30.87 -3.05
N LEU A 3 20.90 32.13 -3.51
CA LEU A 3 21.32 32.42 -4.87
C LEU A 3 22.71 31.87 -5.18
N ARG A 4 23.67 32.03 -4.25
CA ARG A 4 25.03 31.52 -4.41
C ARG A 4 25.10 29.98 -4.42
N GLU A 5 24.23 29.32 -3.68
CA GLU A 5 24.14 27.85 -3.68
C GLU A 5 23.73 27.28 -5.04
N TYR A 6 23.03 28.09 -5.85
CA TYR A 6 22.59 27.72 -7.20
C TYR A 6 23.38 28.41 -8.32
N GLY A 7 24.60 28.95 -8.00
CA GLY A 7 25.52 29.52 -8.99
C GLY A 7 25.26 30.96 -9.36
N TYR A 8 24.32 31.65 -8.73
CA TYR A 8 24.06 33.07 -8.97
C TYR A 8 24.97 33.95 -8.07
N PHE A 9 26.27 33.90 -8.31
CA PHE A 9 27.25 34.58 -7.45
C PHE A 9 27.13 36.11 -7.49
N ASN A 10 26.69 36.69 -8.60
CA ASN A 10 26.43 38.11 -8.80
C ASN A 10 24.99 38.50 -8.50
N GLY A 11 24.17 37.57 -7.95
CA GLY A 11 22.80 37.85 -7.58
C GLY A 11 22.68 38.82 -6.41
N ALA A 12 21.74 39.76 -6.51
CA ALA A 12 21.45 40.75 -5.48
C ALA A 12 20.00 40.62 -5.00
N THR A 13 19.78 40.90 -3.73
CA THR A 13 18.44 40.92 -3.14
C THR A 13 18.22 42.24 -2.41
N SER A 14 17.10 42.87 -2.66
CA SER A 14 16.61 44.05 -1.94
C SER A 14 15.21 43.79 -1.40
N TYR A 15 14.79 44.56 -0.42
CA TYR A 15 13.44 44.51 0.09
C TYR A 15 12.88 45.90 0.33
N GLU A 16 11.59 46.03 0.19
CA GLU A 16 10.85 47.26 0.44
C GLU A 16 9.74 46.96 1.46
N VAL A 17 9.59 47.81 2.45
CA VAL A 17 8.61 47.69 3.52
C VAL A 17 7.60 48.79 3.37
N GLU A 18 6.36 48.44 3.05
CA GLU A 18 5.20 49.33 2.97
C GLU A 18 4.35 49.16 4.25
N PRO A 19 4.32 50.12 5.17
CA PRO A 19 3.43 50.06 6.34
C PRO A 19 1.97 50.05 5.92
N ASP A 20 1.13 49.26 6.57
CA ASP A 20 -0.31 49.23 6.32
C ASP A 20 -0.92 50.57 6.82
N PRO A 21 -1.55 51.38 5.95
CA PRO A 21 -2.15 52.67 6.35
C PRO A 21 -3.25 52.52 7.40
N LYS A 22 -3.88 51.37 7.49
CA LYS A 22 -5.00 51.11 8.42
C LYS A 22 -4.57 50.44 9.71
N ASN A 23 -3.35 49.85 9.76
CA ASN A 23 -2.89 49.14 10.94
C ASN A 23 -1.36 49.27 11.09
N PRO A 24 -0.87 50.17 11.97
CA PRO A 24 0.56 50.43 12.13
C PRO A 24 1.38 49.24 12.67
N LYS A 25 0.70 48.17 13.11
CA LYS A 25 1.36 46.91 13.50
C LYS A 25 1.53 45.90 12.35
N LYS A 26 1.08 46.26 11.14
CA LYS A 26 1.21 45.45 9.92
C LYS A 26 2.02 46.18 8.87
N ALA A 27 2.82 45.44 8.13
CA ALA A 27 3.55 45.94 6.98
C ALA A 27 3.56 44.86 5.88
N LYS A 28 3.53 45.31 4.65
CA LYS A 28 3.77 44.49 3.47
C LYS A 28 5.25 44.56 3.14
N ILE A 29 5.92 43.42 3.02
CA ILE A 29 7.31 43.32 2.63
C ILE A 29 7.38 42.74 1.23
N SER A 30 7.93 43.51 0.31
CA SER A 30 8.17 43.08 -1.08
C SER A 30 9.67 42.82 -1.26
N TYR A 31 10.02 41.58 -1.69
CA TYR A 31 11.39 41.22 -1.99
C TYR A 31 11.64 41.31 -3.49
N LYS A 32 12.68 42.03 -3.89
CA LYS A 32 13.18 42.09 -5.27
C LYS A 32 14.44 41.25 -5.35
N VAL A 33 14.48 40.29 -6.28
CA VAL A 33 15.62 39.38 -6.49
C VAL A 33 16.13 39.59 -7.91
N GLU A 34 17.37 40.03 -8.04
CA GLU A 34 18.09 40.15 -9.32
C GLU A 34 19.08 39.01 -9.43
N MET A 35 18.74 37.98 -10.22
CA MET A 35 19.52 36.74 -10.25
C MET A 35 20.80 36.86 -11.07
N ASN A 36 20.80 37.68 -12.13
CA ASN A 36 21.85 37.69 -13.14
C ASN A 36 22.10 36.29 -13.76
N ASN A 37 23.24 36.10 -14.44
CA ASN A 37 23.55 34.80 -15.04
C ASN A 37 24.11 33.81 -14.02
N ALA A 38 23.65 32.57 -14.07
CA ALA A 38 24.21 31.48 -13.28
C ALA A 38 25.61 31.11 -13.84
N TYR A 39 26.54 30.82 -12.95
CA TYR A 39 27.84 30.27 -13.32
C TYR A 39 27.67 28.78 -13.71
N THR A 40 28.40 28.37 -14.76
CA THR A 40 28.40 26.98 -15.24
C THR A 40 29.77 26.34 -15.02
N TYR A 41 29.80 24.98 -14.92
CA TYR A 41 31.07 24.27 -14.85
C TYR A 41 31.85 24.38 -16.18
N ASP A 42 33.08 24.89 -16.13
CA ASP A 42 33.99 24.93 -17.26
C ASP A 42 34.72 23.60 -17.42
N SER A 43 35.23 23.08 -16.31
CA SER A 43 35.93 21.79 -16.26
C SER A 43 35.83 21.18 -14.87
N ILE A 44 35.78 19.85 -14.82
CA ILE A 44 35.71 19.10 -13.57
C ILE A 44 36.84 18.06 -13.55
N ALA A 45 37.83 18.27 -12.67
CA ALA A 45 39.01 17.44 -12.56
C ALA A 45 39.09 16.74 -11.19
N TYR A 46 39.36 15.46 -11.21
CA TYR A 46 39.68 14.69 -9.99
C TYR A 46 41.20 14.70 -9.82
N VAL A 47 41.68 15.26 -8.73
CA VAL A 47 43.11 15.52 -8.51
C VAL A 47 43.54 15.07 -7.10
N ARG A 48 44.83 14.73 -6.93
CA ARG A 48 45.41 14.34 -5.63
C ARG A 48 44.69 13.19 -4.93
N LEU A 49 44.08 12.28 -5.69
CA LEU A 49 43.57 11.02 -5.19
C LEU A 49 44.72 10.01 -5.10
N ARG A 50 44.69 9.12 -4.10
CA ARG A 50 45.61 7.98 -4.10
C ARG A 50 45.31 7.05 -5.27
N HIS A 51 46.35 6.44 -5.82
CA HIS A 51 46.27 5.61 -7.04
C HIS A 51 45.08 4.60 -7.04
N ARG A 52 44.89 3.88 -5.94
CA ARG A 52 43.74 2.92 -5.83
C ARG A 52 42.38 3.61 -5.78
N ILE A 53 42.26 4.74 -5.10
CA ILE A 53 41.01 5.53 -5.03
C ILE A 53 40.77 6.17 -6.39
N ASP A 54 41.80 6.73 -7.01
CA ASP A 54 41.71 7.31 -8.34
C ASP A 54 41.23 6.30 -9.37
N THR A 55 41.83 5.12 -9.40
CA THR A 55 41.40 4.02 -10.29
C THR A 55 39.92 3.66 -10.12
N LEU A 56 39.42 3.62 -8.87
CA LEU A 56 37.99 3.33 -8.59
C LEU A 56 37.10 4.47 -9.09
N VAL A 57 37.46 5.71 -8.83
CA VAL A 57 36.68 6.89 -9.25
C VAL A 57 36.65 6.98 -10.78
N GLN A 58 37.80 6.80 -11.45
CA GLN A 58 37.91 6.86 -12.91
C GLN A 58 37.11 5.75 -13.62
N ARG A 59 37.14 4.53 -13.07
CA ARG A 59 36.32 3.40 -13.62
C ARG A 59 34.82 3.67 -13.54
N ASN A 60 34.37 4.49 -12.58
CA ASN A 60 32.97 4.85 -12.36
C ASN A 60 32.70 6.33 -12.70
N ILE A 61 33.50 6.92 -13.61
CA ILE A 61 33.35 8.32 -13.99
C ILE A 61 32.06 8.60 -14.76
N GLY A 62 31.53 7.57 -15.46
CA GLY A 62 30.25 7.66 -16.17
C GLY A 62 29.05 7.95 -15.27
N ASP A 63 29.13 7.58 -14.00
CA ASP A 63 28.06 7.78 -13.00
C ASP A 63 28.17 9.14 -12.29
N ARG A 64 29.10 10.01 -12.69
CA ARG A 64 29.27 11.34 -12.08
C ARG A 64 28.01 12.18 -12.21
N LEU A 65 27.65 12.89 -11.16
CA LEU A 65 26.46 13.74 -11.12
C LEU A 65 26.74 15.16 -11.62
N LEU A 66 28.02 15.55 -11.68
CA LEU A 66 28.47 16.85 -12.15
C LEU A 66 28.93 16.72 -13.61
N ARG A 67 28.47 17.60 -14.48
CA ARG A 67 28.86 17.64 -15.91
C ARG A 67 29.36 18.99 -16.30
N ASP A 68 30.30 18.99 -17.23
CA ASP A 68 30.81 20.24 -17.81
C ASP A 68 29.65 20.95 -18.56
N GLY A 69 29.49 22.25 -18.36
CA GLY A 69 28.39 23.05 -18.90
C GLY A 69 27.14 23.15 -18.02
N ASP A 70 26.94 22.26 -17.03
CA ASP A 70 25.82 22.37 -16.08
C ASP A 70 25.99 23.61 -15.17
N ASN A 71 24.88 24.13 -14.67
CA ASN A 71 24.90 25.21 -13.69
C ASN A 71 25.53 24.74 -12.37
N PHE A 72 26.35 25.62 -11.79
CA PHE A 72 26.90 25.38 -10.46
C PHE A 72 25.77 25.18 -9.44
N ASN A 73 25.86 24.09 -8.65
CA ASN A 73 24.83 23.75 -7.66
C ASN A 73 25.48 23.04 -6.47
N VAL A 74 25.36 23.62 -5.28
CA VAL A 74 25.93 23.08 -4.05
C VAL A 74 25.25 21.75 -3.67
N VAL A 75 23.95 21.60 -3.96
CA VAL A 75 23.22 20.34 -3.70
C VAL A 75 23.78 19.20 -4.54
N GLN A 76 24.13 19.46 -5.80
CA GLN A 76 24.78 18.46 -6.66
C GLN A 76 26.21 18.15 -6.22
N LEU A 77 26.96 19.16 -5.72
CA LEU A 77 28.28 18.92 -5.12
C LEU A 77 28.19 17.98 -3.92
N GLU A 78 27.22 18.20 -3.03
CA GLU A 78 27.02 17.31 -1.89
C GLU A 78 26.58 15.89 -2.34
N ALA A 79 25.70 15.79 -3.32
CA ALA A 79 25.29 14.50 -3.88
C ALA A 79 26.48 13.75 -4.51
N GLU A 80 27.37 14.43 -5.24
CA GLU A 80 28.59 13.84 -5.79
C GLU A 80 29.56 13.38 -4.70
N ARG A 81 29.70 14.15 -3.62
CA ARG A 81 30.48 13.78 -2.44
C ARG A 81 29.95 12.49 -1.80
N GLN A 82 28.63 12.38 -1.65
CA GLN A 82 27.97 11.17 -1.16
C GLN A 82 28.17 9.98 -2.12
N ARG A 83 28.06 10.20 -3.45
CA ARG A 83 28.30 9.17 -4.45
C ARG A 83 29.71 8.58 -4.35
N ILE A 84 30.73 9.44 -4.31
CA ILE A 84 32.13 9.00 -4.19
C ILE A 84 32.37 8.27 -2.86
N SER A 85 31.83 8.81 -1.76
CA SER A 85 31.96 8.15 -0.46
C SER A 85 31.32 6.78 -0.47
N SER A 86 30.11 6.65 -1.03
CA SER A 86 29.41 5.35 -1.15
C SER A 86 30.14 4.37 -2.05
N LEU A 87 30.69 4.85 -3.18
CA LEU A 87 31.54 4.05 -4.06
C LEU A 87 32.74 3.47 -3.31
N LEU A 88 33.46 4.30 -2.56
CA LEU A 88 34.63 3.87 -1.79
C LEU A 88 34.22 2.92 -0.65
N ARG A 89 33.18 3.24 0.10
CA ARG A 89 32.68 2.38 1.18
C ARG A 89 32.18 1.02 0.69
N ASN A 90 31.67 0.95 -0.53
CA ASN A 90 31.31 -0.32 -1.16
C ASN A 90 32.52 -1.14 -1.65
N ASN A 91 33.72 -0.54 -1.67
CA ASN A 91 34.97 -1.17 -2.09
C ASN A 91 36.00 -1.25 -0.95
N GLY A 92 35.54 -1.40 0.28
CA GLY A 92 36.40 -1.69 1.44
C GLY A 92 36.76 -0.48 2.30
N TYR A 93 36.54 0.74 1.90
CA TYR A 93 36.99 1.93 2.65
C TYR A 93 36.03 2.27 3.81
N TYR A 94 35.99 1.42 4.85
CA TYR A 94 35.07 1.52 5.98
C TYR A 94 35.05 2.88 6.67
N TYR A 95 36.24 3.46 6.94
CA TYR A 95 36.36 4.74 7.65
C TYR A 95 36.19 5.96 6.73
N PHE A 96 36.01 5.78 5.42
CA PHE A 96 35.84 6.89 4.51
C PHE A 96 34.49 7.56 4.73
N ARG A 97 34.48 8.91 4.75
CA ARG A 97 33.29 9.74 4.93
C ARG A 97 33.20 10.83 3.87
N PRO A 98 32.00 11.33 3.53
CA PRO A 98 31.81 12.37 2.54
C PRO A 98 32.65 13.63 2.84
N GLU A 99 32.77 14.02 4.11
CA GLU A 99 33.49 15.20 4.55
C GLU A 99 35.01 15.17 4.25
N PHE A 100 35.55 14.02 3.86
CA PHE A 100 36.95 13.88 3.46
C PHE A 100 37.22 14.25 2.01
N ILE A 101 36.17 14.56 1.25
CA ILE A 101 36.26 15.11 -0.09
C ILE A 101 36.26 16.63 0.00
N SER A 102 37.21 17.27 -0.71
CA SER A 102 37.37 18.71 -0.80
C SER A 102 37.13 19.18 -2.23
N TYR A 103 36.46 20.30 -2.35
CA TYR A 103 36.23 21.01 -3.59
C TYR A 103 37.05 22.29 -3.61
N GLN A 104 37.75 22.57 -4.71
CA GLN A 104 38.40 23.82 -5.01
C GLN A 104 37.78 24.37 -6.30
N ALA A 105 37.18 25.54 -6.23
CA ALA A 105 36.51 26.19 -7.35
C ALA A 105 37.33 27.43 -7.75
N ASP A 106 37.71 27.52 -9.02
CA ASP A 106 38.29 28.71 -9.61
C ASP A 106 37.23 29.40 -10.47
N THR A 107 36.92 30.63 -10.12
CA THR A 107 35.93 31.49 -10.81
C THR A 107 36.58 32.73 -11.47
N ILE A 108 37.91 32.81 -11.43
CA ILE A 108 38.66 33.99 -11.86
C ILE A 108 39.13 33.86 -13.32
N MET A 109 39.62 32.68 -13.70
CA MET A 109 40.21 32.48 -15.03
C MET A 109 39.23 32.70 -16.18
N ASN A 110 37.99 32.23 -16.02
CA ASN A 110 36.93 32.35 -17.03
C ASN A 110 35.69 33.01 -16.40
N PRO A 111 35.39 34.30 -16.68
CA PRO A 111 34.22 34.97 -16.14
C PRO A 111 32.91 34.22 -16.45
N GLY A 112 32.07 34.01 -15.43
CA GLY A 112 30.81 33.29 -15.55
C GLY A 112 30.92 31.76 -15.55
N LYS A 113 32.15 31.23 -15.38
CA LYS A 113 32.41 29.78 -15.34
C LYS A 113 33.18 29.39 -14.08
N VAL A 114 33.08 28.09 -13.74
CA VAL A 114 33.74 27.48 -12.58
C VAL A 114 34.60 26.30 -13.02
N ALA A 115 35.91 26.41 -12.86
CA ALA A 115 36.79 25.25 -12.97
C ALA A 115 36.87 24.55 -11.60
N LEU A 116 36.37 23.32 -11.52
CA LEU A 116 36.22 22.57 -10.27
C LEU A 116 37.28 21.47 -10.15
N ARG A 117 38.02 21.47 -9.03
CA ARG A 117 38.96 20.41 -8.66
C ARG A 117 38.41 19.63 -7.47
N ILE A 118 38.27 18.32 -7.63
CA ILE A 118 37.78 17.37 -6.62
C ILE A 118 38.99 16.60 -6.08
N SER A 119 39.23 16.67 -4.77
CA SER A 119 40.38 16.02 -4.13
C SER A 119 39.99 15.44 -2.77
N THR A 120 40.84 14.58 -2.22
CA THR A 120 40.77 14.23 -0.79
C THR A 120 41.44 15.31 0.04
N LYS A 121 40.91 15.59 1.24
CA LYS A 121 41.53 16.51 2.19
C LYS A 121 42.96 16.06 2.51
N PRO A 122 43.90 17.01 2.69
CA PRO A 122 45.26 16.68 3.11
C PRO A 122 45.28 16.13 4.55
N GLY A 123 46.30 15.34 4.89
CA GLY A 123 46.52 14.85 6.25
C GLY A 123 45.59 13.71 6.71
N LEU A 124 44.81 13.11 5.83
CA LEU A 124 43.95 11.98 6.21
C LEU A 124 44.76 10.75 6.68
N PRO A 125 44.35 10.10 7.78
CA PRO A 125 45.00 8.90 8.28
C PRO A 125 45.06 7.79 7.23
N ARG A 126 46.09 6.96 7.29
CA ARG A 126 46.22 5.79 6.40
C ARG A 126 45.06 4.82 6.54
N THR A 127 44.46 4.71 7.70
CA THR A 127 43.28 3.89 8.00
C THR A 127 42.06 4.26 7.17
N VAL A 128 41.88 5.54 6.86
CA VAL A 128 40.80 6.05 6.00
C VAL A 128 41.04 5.73 4.52
N LEU A 129 42.33 5.74 4.12
CA LEU A 129 42.75 5.65 2.72
C LEU A 129 43.15 4.23 2.28
N ARG A 130 42.80 3.21 3.05
CA ARG A 130 43.01 1.79 2.71
C ARG A 130 41.72 1.01 2.77
N PRO A 131 41.56 -0.07 1.96
CA PRO A 131 40.44 -1.00 2.07
C PRO A 131 40.60 -1.89 3.30
N TRP A 132 39.48 -2.29 3.88
CA TRP A 132 39.35 -3.19 5.02
C TRP A 132 38.60 -4.46 4.62
N LYS A 133 39.05 -5.59 5.16
CA LYS A 133 38.41 -6.90 4.99
C LYS A 133 37.65 -7.26 6.26
N ILE A 134 36.66 -8.14 6.10
CA ILE A 134 35.91 -8.74 7.20
C ILE A 134 36.73 -9.90 7.77
N GLY A 135 36.94 -9.91 9.06
CA GLY A 135 37.58 -10.99 9.83
C GLY A 135 36.55 -11.96 10.39
N ASP A 136 36.70 -12.23 11.69
CA ASP A 136 35.81 -13.13 12.41
C ASP A 136 34.41 -12.51 12.56
N ILE A 137 33.37 -13.34 12.43
CA ILE A 137 31.98 -12.88 12.52
C ILE A 137 31.35 -13.51 13.75
N SER A 138 30.86 -12.65 14.66
CA SER A 138 30.23 -13.03 15.92
C SER A 138 28.83 -12.43 16.00
N VAL A 139 27.84 -13.27 16.35
CA VAL A 139 26.45 -12.85 16.55
C VAL A 139 26.09 -13.07 18.00
N PHE A 140 25.74 -12.00 18.71
CA PHE A 140 25.35 -12.03 20.12
C PHE A 140 23.83 -11.93 20.21
N LEU A 141 23.20 -12.97 20.74
CA LEU A 141 21.75 -13.08 20.93
C LEU A 141 21.44 -12.92 22.41
N ASN A 142 21.29 -11.66 22.84
CA ASN A 142 20.94 -11.34 24.22
C ASN A 142 19.46 -11.66 24.51
N GLY A 143 19.16 -12.03 25.74
CA GLY A 143 17.82 -12.32 26.22
C GLY A 143 16.86 -11.12 26.11
N TYR A 144 15.60 -11.31 26.54
CA TYR A 144 14.54 -10.30 26.42
C TYR A 144 14.81 -9.00 27.21
N ASN A 145 15.47 -9.11 28.37
CA ASN A 145 15.89 -7.99 29.21
C ASN A 145 17.37 -7.64 28.98
N ASN A 146 17.92 -8.01 27.81
CA ASN A 146 19.32 -7.81 27.46
C ASN A 146 20.30 -8.64 28.33
N GLU A 147 19.86 -9.81 28.79
CA GLU A 147 20.75 -10.75 29.49
C GLU A 147 21.88 -11.17 28.55
N PRO A 148 23.15 -11.15 29.01
CA PRO A 148 24.29 -11.52 28.21
C PRO A 148 24.28 -13.02 27.86
N PRO A 149 24.83 -13.41 26.71
CA PRO A 149 24.92 -14.80 26.32
C PRO A 149 25.87 -15.59 27.26
N THR A 150 25.48 -16.82 27.57
CA THR A 150 26.25 -17.77 28.41
C THR A 150 26.90 -18.89 27.61
N ASP A 151 26.34 -19.17 26.44
CA ASP A 151 26.74 -20.31 25.59
C ASP A 151 27.13 -19.82 24.20
N SER A 152 27.83 -20.67 23.45
CA SER A 152 28.18 -20.38 22.06
C SER A 152 28.13 -21.61 21.18
N ILE A 153 27.85 -21.42 19.92
CA ILE A 153 27.86 -22.42 18.87
C ILE A 153 28.53 -21.87 17.61
N ARG A 154 29.39 -22.66 17.01
CA ARG A 154 29.95 -22.31 15.69
C ARG A 154 29.09 -22.93 14.59
N TYR A 155 28.65 -22.07 13.67
CA TYR A 155 27.94 -22.51 12.48
C TYR A 155 28.61 -21.94 11.23
N LYS A 156 29.26 -22.86 10.45
CA LYS A 156 30.14 -22.49 9.33
C LYS A 156 31.24 -21.51 9.78
N ASP A 157 31.25 -20.30 9.22
CA ASP A 157 32.24 -19.24 9.42
C ASP A 157 31.75 -18.13 10.37
N MET A 158 30.67 -18.38 11.12
CA MET A 158 30.23 -17.47 12.18
C MET A 158 30.12 -18.18 13.53
N THR A 159 30.34 -17.43 14.61
CA THR A 159 30.11 -17.87 15.97
C THR A 159 28.88 -17.19 16.52
N ILE A 160 27.92 -17.93 17.06
CA ILE A 160 26.69 -17.44 17.64
C ILE A 160 26.80 -17.62 19.16
N PHE A 161 26.69 -16.51 19.88
CA PHE A 161 26.62 -16.48 21.33
C PHE A 161 25.17 -16.31 21.74
N TYR A 162 24.66 -17.11 22.67
CA TYR A 162 23.25 -17.11 23.08
C TYR A 162 23.10 -17.42 24.58
N GLU A 163 21.94 -17.09 25.12
CA GLU A 163 21.60 -17.36 26.52
C GLU A 163 20.64 -18.56 26.59
N GLY A 164 21.03 -19.58 27.36
CA GLY A 164 20.21 -20.76 27.64
C GLY A 164 19.90 -21.60 26.40
N LYS A 165 18.71 -21.43 25.83
CA LYS A 165 18.25 -22.16 24.62
C LYS A 165 18.34 -21.32 23.36
N LEU A 166 19.01 -21.83 22.34
CA LEU A 166 19.04 -21.17 21.03
C LEU A 166 17.63 -21.14 20.41
N ARG A 167 17.05 -19.93 20.33
CA ARG A 167 15.65 -19.70 19.91
C ARG A 167 15.50 -19.54 18.40
N ILE A 168 16.60 -19.35 17.67
CA ILE A 168 16.59 -19.18 16.22
C ILE A 168 17.51 -20.19 15.57
N ARG A 169 17.12 -20.71 14.42
CA ARG A 169 17.95 -21.66 13.66
C ARG A 169 19.19 -20.96 13.11
N PRO A 170 20.42 -21.49 13.32
CA PRO A 170 21.67 -20.89 12.82
C PRO A 170 21.65 -20.57 11.33
N LYS A 171 21.06 -21.46 10.53
CA LYS A 171 20.90 -21.25 9.08
C LYS A 171 20.17 -19.94 8.75
N VAL A 172 19.17 -19.55 9.53
CA VAL A 172 18.37 -18.33 9.29
C VAL A 172 19.23 -17.08 9.45
N LEU A 173 20.07 -17.03 10.50
CA LEU A 173 21.01 -15.93 10.70
C LEU A 173 22.05 -15.89 9.58
N TYR A 174 22.60 -17.05 9.22
CA TYR A 174 23.59 -17.18 8.17
C TYR A 174 23.09 -16.72 6.80
N ASP A 175 21.86 -17.03 6.44
CA ASP A 175 21.25 -16.64 5.17
C ASP A 175 20.97 -15.11 5.12
N ARG A 176 20.80 -14.46 6.28
CA ARG A 176 20.64 -12.99 6.39
C ARG A 176 21.96 -12.25 6.39
N LEU A 177 23.03 -12.91 6.78
CA LEU A 177 24.38 -12.35 6.79
C LEU A 177 24.93 -12.29 5.36
N LYS A 178 25.33 -11.10 4.90
CA LYS A 178 25.83 -10.86 3.54
C LYS A 178 27.34 -10.76 3.45
N PHE A 179 28.02 -10.90 4.58
CA PHE A 179 29.48 -10.93 4.67
C PHE A 179 30.00 -12.34 4.91
N ARG A 180 31.21 -12.60 4.41
CA ARG A 180 32.03 -13.76 4.74
C ARG A 180 33.42 -13.30 5.18
N PRO A 181 34.12 -14.06 6.03
CA PRO A 181 35.52 -13.80 6.35
C PRO A 181 36.36 -13.69 5.07
N GLY A 182 37.15 -12.61 4.97
CA GLY A 182 37.96 -12.31 3.80
C GLY A 182 37.30 -11.35 2.77
N ASP A 183 36.00 -11.16 2.83
CA ASP A 183 35.30 -10.20 1.97
C ASP A 183 35.78 -8.77 2.25
N LEU A 184 35.80 -7.93 1.22
CA LEU A 184 35.94 -6.50 1.44
C LEU A 184 34.69 -5.95 2.15
N TYR A 185 34.88 -5.02 3.07
CA TYR A 185 33.78 -4.26 3.62
C TYR A 185 32.96 -3.60 2.50
N SER A 186 31.64 -3.64 2.63
CA SER A 186 30.71 -2.97 1.71
C SER A 186 29.54 -2.39 2.50
N GLN A 187 29.30 -1.08 2.33
CA GLN A 187 28.14 -0.42 2.93
C GLN A 187 26.82 -1.05 2.48
N GLN A 188 26.72 -1.40 1.20
CA GLN A 188 25.52 -2.05 0.66
C GLN A 188 25.27 -3.43 1.31
N GLN A 189 26.32 -4.20 1.56
CA GLN A 189 26.18 -5.50 2.23
C GLN A 189 25.84 -5.34 3.73
N GLN A 190 26.36 -4.29 4.38
CA GLN A 190 25.96 -3.92 5.73
C GLN A 190 24.47 -3.59 5.80
N GLU A 191 23.98 -2.71 4.91
CA GLU A 191 22.57 -2.33 4.85
C GLU A 191 21.65 -3.53 4.58
N LYS A 192 22.05 -4.42 3.66
CA LYS A 192 21.33 -5.68 3.39
C LYS A 192 21.31 -6.62 4.60
N THR A 193 22.42 -6.75 5.31
CA THR A 193 22.49 -7.57 6.53
C THR A 193 21.61 -6.97 7.62
N GLN A 194 21.74 -5.67 7.91
CA GLN A 194 20.92 -4.97 8.90
C GLN A 194 19.44 -5.11 8.61
N THR A 195 19.03 -4.86 7.36
CA THR A 195 17.64 -5.03 6.91
C THR A 195 17.20 -6.50 7.05
N GLY A 196 18.09 -7.46 6.73
CA GLY A 196 17.80 -8.88 6.87
C GLY A 196 17.50 -9.31 8.30
N PHE A 197 18.27 -8.80 9.27
CA PHE A 197 18.04 -9.05 10.69
C PHE A 197 16.76 -8.36 11.19
N SER A 198 16.55 -7.10 10.88
CA SER A 198 15.35 -6.35 11.27
C SER A 198 14.06 -7.00 10.77
N ARG A 199 14.06 -7.55 9.56
CA ARG A 199 12.90 -8.22 8.95
C ARG A 199 12.52 -9.55 9.57
N LEU A 200 13.37 -10.13 10.39
CA LEU A 200 12.99 -11.32 11.15
C LEU A 200 11.87 -11.01 12.16
N GLY A 201 11.74 -9.74 12.58
CA GLY A 201 10.68 -9.29 13.51
C GLY A 201 10.76 -9.92 14.89
N ILE A 202 11.92 -10.48 15.25
CA ILE A 202 12.16 -11.17 16.52
C ILE A 202 13.13 -10.42 17.42
N PHE A 203 13.79 -9.41 16.90
CA PHE A 203 14.72 -8.56 17.61
C PHE A 203 14.13 -7.17 17.80
N ARG A 204 14.09 -6.70 19.03
CA ARG A 204 13.77 -5.31 19.36
C ARG A 204 14.89 -4.37 18.94
N TYR A 205 16.13 -4.88 18.99
CA TYR A 205 17.33 -4.14 18.67
C TYR A 205 18.33 -5.04 17.95
N SER A 206 19.00 -4.50 16.95
CA SER A 206 20.15 -5.15 16.28
C SER A 206 21.15 -4.09 15.85
N GLU A 207 22.40 -4.23 16.23
CA GLU A 207 23.50 -3.34 15.91
C GLU A 207 24.69 -4.11 15.36
N MET A 208 25.36 -3.52 14.38
CA MET A 208 26.57 -4.08 13.77
C MET A 208 27.76 -3.21 14.16
N GLN A 209 28.74 -3.82 14.81
CA GLN A 209 29.98 -3.18 15.21
C GLN A 209 31.15 -3.82 14.48
N TYR A 210 32.08 -2.96 14.00
CA TYR A 210 33.28 -3.38 13.28
C TYR A 210 34.49 -3.00 14.12
N ILE A 211 35.19 -4.02 14.61
CA ILE A 211 36.32 -3.86 15.53
C ILE A 211 37.60 -4.30 14.82
N PRO A 212 38.67 -3.47 14.77
CA PRO A 212 39.95 -3.90 14.22
C PRO A 212 40.44 -5.18 14.90
N LYS A 213 40.89 -6.15 14.09
CA LYS A 213 41.33 -7.46 14.60
C LYS A 213 42.52 -7.36 15.56
N ASP A 214 43.39 -6.40 15.30
CA ASP A 214 44.52 -6.06 16.18
C ASP A 214 44.80 -4.54 16.15
N THR A 215 45.67 -4.07 17.03
CA THR A 215 46.10 -2.67 17.12
C THR A 215 47.32 -2.36 16.23
N ALA A 216 47.82 -3.34 15.46
CA ALA A 216 48.99 -3.16 14.63
C ALA A 216 48.74 -2.12 13.52
N ARG A 217 49.76 -1.31 13.23
CA ARG A 217 49.70 -0.28 12.16
C ARG A 217 49.30 -0.83 10.78
N ARG A 218 49.49 -2.09 10.52
CA ARG A 218 49.22 -2.79 9.26
C ARG A 218 47.91 -3.57 9.27
N CYS A 219 47.14 -3.56 10.38
CA CYS A 219 45.86 -4.23 10.47
C CYS A 219 44.89 -3.71 9.39
N ASP A 220 44.44 -4.56 8.49
CA ASP A 220 43.46 -4.27 7.42
C ASP A 220 42.16 -5.07 7.57
N THR A 221 41.98 -5.69 8.74
CA THR A 221 40.88 -6.63 9.00
C THR A 221 40.01 -6.12 10.15
N LEU A 222 38.69 -6.15 9.94
CA LEU A 222 37.67 -5.80 10.90
C LEU A 222 36.86 -7.04 11.30
N ASN A 223 36.84 -7.38 12.56
CA ASN A 223 35.92 -8.38 13.10
C ASN A 223 34.52 -7.75 13.16
N LEU A 224 33.51 -8.49 12.66
CA LEU A 224 32.13 -8.08 12.67
C LEU A 224 31.43 -8.67 13.90
N GLN A 225 30.92 -7.81 14.77
CA GLN A 225 30.05 -8.17 15.88
C GLN A 225 28.63 -7.68 15.61
N ILE A 226 27.65 -8.58 15.68
CA ILE A 226 26.25 -8.28 15.54
C ILE A 226 25.58 -8.50 16.90
N ASN A 227 25.26 -7.40 17.58
CA ASN A 227 24.61 -7.44 18.88
C ASN A 227 23.10 -7.33 18.68
N THR A 228 22.34 -8.27 19.22
CA THR A 228 20.88 -8.29 19.12
C THR A 228 20.24 -8.48 20.49
N VAL A 229 19.04 -7.96 20.67
CA VAL A 229 18.20 -8.19 21.84
C VAL A 229 16.87 -8.73 21.35
N TYR A 230 16.44 -9.87 21.88
CA TYR A 230 15.15 -10.45 21.52
C TYR A 230 14.00 -9.52 21.94
N ASP A 231 13.00 -9.45 21.10
CA ASP A 231 11.71 -8.86 21.43
C ASP A 231 10.80 -9.86 22.11
N LEU A 232 9.80 -9.39 22.85
CA LEU A 232 8.84 -10.24 23.54
C LEU A 232 8.18 -11.23 22.54
N PRO A 233 8.06 -12.50 22.93
CA PRO A 233 7.58 -13.53 22.00
C PRO A 233 6.06 -13.47 21.78
N LEU A 234 5.32 -12.81 22.68
CA LEU A 234 3.88 -12.65 22.61
C LEU A 234 3.53 -11.17 22.54
N ASP A 235 2.63 -10.86 21.62
CA ASP A 235 2.06 -9.53 21.41
C ASP A 235 0.54 -9.65 21.46
N GLY A 236 -0.10 -8.81 22.27
CA GLY A 236 -1.55 -8.75 22.41
C GLY A 236 -2.05 -7.37 22.01
N GLU A 237 -3.09 -7.34 21.17
CA GLU A 237 -3.70 -6.12 20.65
C GLU A 237 -5.21 -6.16 20.90
N LEU A 238 -5.76 -5.06 21.40
CA LEU A 238 -7.20 -4.83 21.51
C LEU A 238 -7.55 -3.57 20.73
N GLU A 239 -8.34 -3.74 19.66
CA GLU A 239 -8.90 -2.65 18.88
C GLU A 239 -10.37 -2.50 19.20
N LEU A 240 -10.80 -1.28 19.53
CA LEU A 240 -12.21 -0.91 19.69
C LEU A 240 -12.56 0.09 18.59
N ASN A 241 -13.64 -0.19 17.85
CA ASN A 241 -14.09 0.67 16.78
C ASN A 241 -15.60 0.92 16.83
N VAL A 242 -16.04 1.97 16.17
CA VAL A 242 -17.46 2.24 15.88
C VAL A 242 -17.57 2.44 14.39
N THR A 243 -18.44 1.67 13.76
CA THR A 243 -18.68 1.75 12.32
C THR A 243 -20.03 2.40 12.05
N THR A 244 -20.04 3.41 11.19
CA THR A 244 -21.27 4.00 10.64
C THR A 244 -21.27 3.82 9.13
N LYS A 245 -22.32 3.21 8.60
CA LYS A 245 -22.48 2.92 7.17
C LYS A 245 -23.50 3.87 6.54
N SER A 246 -23.36 4.14 5.24
CA SER A 246 -24.27 5.02 4.49
C SER A 246 -25.71 4.48 4.34
N ASN A 247 -25.96 3.26 4.76
CA ASN A 247 -27.29 2.66 4.83
C ASN A 247 -27.94 2.78 6.23
N ASP A 248 -27.55 3.77 7.00
CA ASP A 248 -28.02 4.05 8.36
C ASP A 248 -27.78 2.90 9.37
N GLN A 249 -26.80 2.05 9.13
CA GLN A 249 -26.35 1.07 10.12
C GLN A 249 -25.15 1.63 10.87
N THR A 250 -25.23 1.61 12.19
CA THR A 250 -24.15 2.04 13.08
C THR A 250 -23.97 1.02 14.19
N GLY A 251 -22.74 0.83 14.64
CA GLY A 251 -22.52 -0.02 15.80
C GLY A 251 -21.07 -0.17 16.21
N PRO A 252 -20.83 -0.66 17.43
CA PRO A 252 -19.49 -0.94 17.93
C PRO A 252 -18.94 -2.24 17.36
N GLY A 253 -17.61 -2.28 17.29
CA GLY A 253 -16.84 -3.49 17.00
C GLY A 253 -15.65 -3.59 17.94
N ALA A 254 -15.20 -4.81 18.17
CA ALA A 254 -13.99 -5.10 18.92
C ALA A 254 -13.20 -6.21 18.18
N ILE A 255 -11.88 -6.05 18.15
CA ILE A 255 -10.96 -7.06 17.65
C ILE A 255 -9.93 -7.31 18.73
N PHE A 256 -9.80 -8.55 19.14
CA PHE A 256 -8.74 -9.00 20.04
C PHE A 256 -7.81 -9.94 19.30
N SER A 257 -6.53 -9.62 19.28
CA SER A 257 -5.50 -10.39 18.58
C SER A 257 -4.37 -10.77 19.51
N VAL A 258 -3.90 -11.99 19.39
CA VAL A 258 -2.68 -12.47 20.06
C VAL A 258 -1.75 -13.05 19.01
N THR A 259 -0.53 -12.54 18.97
CA THR A 259 0.50 -12.98 18.01
C THR A 259 1.71 -13.56 18.75
N LYS A 260 2.08 -14.77 18.43
CA LYS A 260 3.32 -15.41 18.88
C LYS A 260 4.36 -15.34 17.78
N ARG A 261 5.51 -14.75 18.10
CA ARG A 261 6.65 -14.59 17.19
C ARG A 261 7.61 -15.77 17.29
N ASN A 262 8.26 -16.07 16.18
CA ASN A 262 9.34 -17.05 16.08
C ASN A 262 8.95 -18.49 16.49
N ILE A 263 7.80 -18.95 16.04
CA ILE A 263 7.23 -20.25 16.44
C ILE A 263 8.15 -21.43 16.11
N PHE A 264 8.80 -21.41 14.94
CA PHE A 264 9.65 -22.51 14.46
C PHE A 264 11.13 -22.14 14.41
N GLY A 265 11.53 -21.01 14.99
CA GLY A 265 12.92 -20.55 15.00
C GLY A 265 13.41 -19.98 13.66
N GLY A 266 12.54 -19.48 12.82
CA GLY A 266 12.88 -18.86 11.53
C GLY A 266 12.29 -17.47 11.33
N GLY A 267 11.77 -16.85 12.40
CA GLY A 267 11.06 -15.57 12.34
C GLY A 267 9.60 -15.72 11.94
N GLU A 268 9.05 -16.93 11.95
CA GLU A 268 7.64 -17.16 11.64
C GLU A 268 6.75 -16.59 12.75
N THR A 269 5.58 -16.06 12.38
CA THR A 269 4.58 -15.55 13.32
C THR A 269 3.27 -16.31 13.21
N PHE A 270 2.65 -16.58 14.33
CA PHE A 270 1.30 -17.15 14.40
C PHE A 270 0.40 -16.23 15.19
N GLY A 271 -0.60 -15.69 14.52
CA GLY A 271 -1.61 -14.83 15.11
C GLY A 271 -2.96 -15.52 15.19
N VAL A 272 -3.64 -15.34 16.30
CA VAL A 272 -5.07 -15.67 16.47
C VAL A 272 -5.80 -14.36 16.70
N SER A 273 -6.86 -14.12 15.93
CA SER A 273 -7.67 -12.91 16.04
C SER A 273 -9.13 -13.29 16.20
N MET A 274 -9.80 -12.67 17.16
CA MET A 274 -11.23 -12.76 17.41
C MET A 274 -11.84 -11.40 17.15
N ARG A 275 -12.93 -11.34 16.38
CA ARG A 275 -13.67 -10.11 16.11
C ARG A 275 -15.13 -10.27 16.46
N GLY A 276 -15.70 -9.22 17.01
CA GLY A 276 -17.13 -9.12 17.27
C GLY A 276 -17.63 -7.76 16.87
N SER A 277 -18.80 -7.70 16.24
CA SER A 277 -19.47 -6.43 15.95
C SER A 277 -20.98 -6.56 16.13
N TYR A 278 -21.60 -5.45 16.51
CA TYR A 278 -23.03 -5.34 16.61
C TYR A 278 -23.48 -4.05 15.93
N GLU A 279 -24.38 -4.13 15.00
CA GLU A 279 -24.88 -2.99 14.22
C GLU A 279 -26.39 -2.86 14.38
N TRP A 280 -26.89 -1.63 14.52
CA TRP A 280 -28.31 -1.29 14.53
C TRP A 280 -28.60 -0.18 13.53
N GLN A 281 -29.84 -0.09 13.11
CA GLN A 281 -30.28 0.96 12.18
C GLN A 281 -30.58 2.26 12.94
N THR A 282 -29.98 3.37 12.51
CA THR A 282 -30.10 4.72 13.14
C THR A 282 -30.99 5.70 12.34
N GLY A 283 -31.29 5.40 11.07
CA GLY A 283 -32.05 6.29 10.18
C GLY A 283 -33.56 6.38 10.49
N LYS A 284 -34.23 7.38 9.89
CA LYS A 284 -35.67 7.59 10.04
C LYS A 284 -36.45 6.35 9.59
N ARG A 285 -37.37 5.89 10.43
CA ARG A 285 -38.30 4.82 10.11
C ARG A 285 -39.13 5.22 8.88
N VAL A 286 -38.98 4.49 7.78
CA VAL A 286 -39.95 4.56 6.68
C VAL A 286 -41.24 3.98 7.23
N SER A 287 -42.32 4.76 7.13
CA SER A 287 -43.65 4.42 7.65
C SER A 287 -44.11 3.06 7.09
N GLY A 288 -44.38 2.13 8.00
CA GLY A 288 -44.84 0.79 7.65
C GLY A 288 -43.85 -0.34 8.01
N ASN A 289 -43.89 -0.81 9.27
CA ASN A 289 -43.21 -2.02 9.75
C ASN A 289 -41.68 -2.07 9.69
N SER A 290 -41.04 -1.04 10.16
CA SER A 290 -39.58 -1.05 10.36
C SER A 290 -39.23 -1.64 11.70
N SER A 291 -39.04 -2.92 11.76
CA SER A 291 -38.21 -3.49 12.80
C SER A 291 -36.75 -3.16 12.47
N ALA A 292 -36.07 -2.51 13.43
CA ALA A 292 -34.64 -2.25 13.33
C ALA A 292 -33.91 -3.55 12.89
N ILE A 293 -33.18 -3.48 11.78
CA ILE A 293 -32.40 -4.61 11.31
C ILE A 293 -31.12 -4.60 12.13
N ASN A 294 -31.14 -5.30 13.26
CA ASN A 294 -29.94 -5.51 14.04
C ASN A 294 -29.15 -6.64 13.42
N SER A 295 -27.86 -6.46 13.29
CA SER A 295 -26.95 -7.52 12.87
C SER A 295 -25.80 -7.67 13.85
N TRP A 296 -25.36 -8.87 14.08
CA TRP A 296 -24.13 -9.13 14.79
C TRP A 296 -23.25 -10.08 13.98
N GLU A 297 -21.96 -9.87 14.11
CA GLU A 297 -20.96 -10.71 13.49
C GLU A 297 -19.94 -11.13 14.56
N PHE A 298 -19.60 -12.41 14.55
CA PHE A 298 -18.50 -12.95 15.34
C PHE A 298 -17.59 -13.76 14.43
N GLY A 299 -16.28 -13.49 14.51
CA GLY A 299 -15.29 -14.16 13.70
C GLY A 299 -14.07 -14.57 14.50
N ILE A 300 -13.49 -15.69 14.11
CA ILE A 300 -12.19 -16.16 14.59
C ILE A 300 -11.29 -16.48 13.40
N SER A 301 -10.02 -16.11 13.48
CA SER A 301 -9.04 -16.47 12.45
C SER A 301 -7.69 -16.80 13.06
N GLY A 302 -7.00 -17.78 12.43
CA GLY A 302 -5.61 -18.11 12.70
C GLY A 302 -4.76 -17.84 11.46
N THR A 303 -3.64 -17.14 11.62
CA THR A 303 -2.73 -16.80 10.52
C THR A 303 -1.30 -17.19 10.88
N LEU A 304 -0.68 -18.01 10.03
CA LEU A 304 0.73 -18.38 10.12
C LEU A 304 1.49 -17.68 8.99
N THR A 305 2.43 -16.81 9.34
CA THR A 305 3.21 -16.03 8.37
C THR A 305 4.69 -16.38 8.45
N PHE A 306 5.30 -16.61 7.30
CA PHE A 306 6.73 -16.83 7.11
C PHE A 306 7.34 -15.57 6.48
N PRO A 307 8.45 -15.00 6.99
CA PRO A 307 9.08 -13.80 6.46
C PRO A 307 9.91 -14.09 5.19
N ARG A 308 9.38 -14.91 4.30
CA ARG A 308 9.99 -15.33 3.03
C ARG A 308 8.95 -16.02 2.15
N VAL A 309 9.20 -16.08 0.85
CA VAL A 309 8.46 -16.95 -0.06
C VAL A 309 8.93 -18.40 0.13
N LEU A 310 8.00 -19.30 0.47
CA LEU A 310 8.33 -20.72 0.73
C LEU A 310 8.43 -21.53 -0.56
N PHE A 311 7.54 -21.28 -1.51
CA PHE A 311 7.46 -21.99 -2.78
C PHE A 311 6.70 -21.15 -3.83
N PRO A 312 7.10 -21.12 -5.12
CA PRO A 312 8.31 -21.74 -5.66
C PRO A 312 9.57 -20.95 -5.31
N SER A 313 10.72 -21.63 -5.25
CA SER A 313 12.03 -21.02 -4.96
C SER A 313 12.56 -20.10 -6.08
N LEU A 314 11.75 -19.82 -7.08
CA LEU A 314 12.07 -18.94 -8.22
C LEU A 314 12.30 -17.48 -7.81
N ILE A 315 11.74 -17.05 -6.68
CA ILE A 315 11.93 -15.71 -6.15
C ILE A 315 13.16 -15.73 -5.26
N LYS A 316 14.23 -15.10 -5.72
CA LYS A 316 15.48 -14.98 -4.95
C LYS A 316 15.20 -14.29 -3.62
N HIS A 317 15.60 -14.91 -2.50
CA HIS A 317 15.41 -14.38 -1.13
C HIS A 317 16.24 -13.13 -0.82
N ASP A 318 17.02 -12.65 -1.76
CA ASP A 318 17.99 -11.56 -1.59
C ASP A 318 17.47 -10.21 -2.10
N THR A 319 16.16 -9.99 -2.03
CA THR A 319 15.57 -8.71 -2.44
C THR A 319 15.71 -7.66 -1.34
N LYS A 320 15.99 -6.42 -1.74
CA LYS A 320 15.97 -5.24 -0.86
C LYS A 320 14.60 -5.04 -0.19
N TYR A 321 13.55 -5.62 -0.73
CA TYR A 321 12.16 -5.41 -0.32
C TYR A 321 11.57 -6.65 0.37
N PRO A 322 10.52 -6.49 1.21
CA PRO A 322 9.93 -7.59 1.95
C PRO A 322 9.28 -8.63 1.05
N SER A 323 9.28 -9.86 1.54
CA SER A 323 8.51 -10.97 0.96
C SER A 323 7.98 -11.84 2.08
N SER A 324 6.78 -12.39 1.92
CA SER A 324 6.17 -13.27 2.91
C SER A 324 5.32 -14.36 2.26
N THR A 325 5.07 -15.40 3.05
CA THR A 325 4.06 -16.43 2.77
C THR A 325 3.14 -16.51 3.97
N SER A 326 1.83 -16.41 3.75
CA SER A 326 0.83 -16.47 4.81
C SER A 326 -0.16 -17.60 4.54
N PHE A 327 -0.43 -18.38 5.59
CA PHE A 327 -1.52 -19.37 5.63
C PHE A 327 -2.54 -18.89 6.63
N ARG A 328 -3.77 -18.73 6.20
CA ARG A 328 -4.88 -18.27 7.04
C ARG A 328 -6.02 -19.27 7.02
N ILE A 329 -6.61 -19.49 8.18
CA ILE A 329 -7.89 -20.16 8.37
C ILE A 329 -8.82 -19.22 9.13
N TYR A 330 -10.12 -19.29 8.85
CA TYR A 330 -11.10 -18.43 9.52
C TYR A 330 -12.48 -19.07 9.58
N ALA A 331 -13.28 -18.63 10.55
CA ALA A 331 -14.70 -18.91 10.65
C ALA A 331 -15.41 -17.65 11.13
N ASP A 332 -16.49 -17.27 10.44
CA ASP A 332 -17.29 -16.08 10.69
C ASP A 332 -18.75 -16.44 10.75
N GLN A 333 -19.43 -16.06 11.83
CA GLN A 333 -20.87 -16.18 12.00
C GLN A 333 -21.50 -14.81 11.84
N LEU A 334 -22.31 -14.64 10.80
CA LEU A 334 -23.13 -13.45 10.58
C LEU A 334 -24.58 -13.77 10.91
N ASN A 335 -25.20 -12.99 11.76
CA ASN A 335 -26.64 -13.01 12.01
C ASN A 335 -27.25 -11.67 11.63
N ARG A 336 -28.07 -11.64 10.60
CA ARG A 336 -28.96 -10.53 10.29
C ARG A 336 -30.33 -10.82 10.84
N ALA A 337 -30.63 -10.26 12.00
CA ALA A 337 -31.93 -10.42 12.62
C ALA A 337 -33.05 -10.13 11.62
N LYS A 338 -34.08 -11.00 11.56
CA LYS A 338 -35.23 -11.00 10.65
C LYS A 338 -34.94 -11.40 9.18
N PHE A 339 -33.70 -11.74 8.83
CA PHE A 339 -33.40 -12.21 7.50
C PHE A 339 -32.80 -13.61 7.51
N PHE A 340 -31.55 -13.73 7.95
CA PHE A 340 -30.84 -14.99 7.87
C PHE A 340 -29.69 -15.12 8.87
N LYS A 341 -29.29 -16.34 9.12
CA LYS A 341 -27.99 -16.67 9.75
C LYS A 341 -27.11 -17.35 8.72
N MET A 342 -25.88 -16.88 8.65
CA MET A 342 -24.88 -17.41 7.73
C MET A 342 -23.58 -17.72 8.48
N LEU A 343 -23.06 -18.91 8.28
CA LEU A 343 -21.72 -19.32 8.73
C LEU A 343 -20.80 -19.34 7.51
N ALA A 344 -19.70 -18.61 7.57
CA ALA A 344 -18.65 -18.66 6.57
C ALA A 344 -17.36 -19.19 7.21
N PHE A 345 -16.70 -20.13 6.57
CA PHE A 345 -15.39 -20.59 6.98
C PHE A 345 -14.52 -20.88 5.76
N GLY A 346 -13.22 -20.83 5.97
CA GLY A 346 -12.32 -21.03 4.86
C GLY A 346 -10.86 -21.01 5.23
N GLY A 347 -10.04 -21.07 4.20
CA GLY A 347 -8.59 -20.97 4.33
C GLY A 347 -7.94 -20.46 3.05
N SER A 348 -6.76 -19.88 3.20
CA SER A 348 -5.98 -19.37 2.07
C SER A 348 -4.49 -19.54 2.28
N ALA A 349 -3.77 -19.63 1.17
CA ALA A 349 -2.33 -19.46 1.10
C ALA A 349 -2.04 -18.26 0.21
N SER A 350 -1.21 -17.33 0.65
CA SER A 350 -0.83 -16.17 -0.11
C SER A 350 0.68 -15.92 -0.06
N TYR A 351 1.21 -15.40 -1.16
CA TYR A 351 2.59 -14.97 -1.31
C TYR A 351 2.60 -13.48 -1.63
N GLU A 352 3.37 -12.74 -0.87
CA GLU A 352 3.57 -11.31 -1.10
C GLU A 352 5.05 -11.04 -1.32
N PHE A 353 5.36 -10.25 -2.34
CA PHE A 353 6.74 -9.86 -2.62
C PHE A 353 6.81 -8.54 -3.38
N GLN A 354 7.89 -7.81 -3.14
CA GLN A 354 8.21 -6.56 -3.79
C GLN A 354 9.55 -6.68 -4.53
N PRO A 355 9.58 -6.66 -5.87
CA PRO A 355 10.84 -6.63 -6.63
C PRO A 355 11.48 -5.25 -6.64
N SER A 356 10.71 -4.18 -6.43
CA SER A 356 11.17 -2.79 -6.42
C SER A 356 10.43 -1.95 -5.36
N ALA A 357 10.86 -0.70 -5.15
CA ALA A 357 10.18 0.24 -4.25
C ALA A 357 8.74 0.54 -4.66
N THR A 358 8.44 0.41 -5.94
CA THR A 358 7.18 0.84 -6.54
C THR A 358 6.25 -0.30 -6.93
N SER A 359 6.73 -1.55 -6.95
CA SER A 359 5.96 -2.71 -7.43
C SER A 359 5.72 -3.70 -6.30
N HIS A 360 4.47 -4.04 -6.05
CA HIS A 360 4.04 -5.05 -5.08
C HIS A 360 3.19 -6.11 -5.77
N HIS A 361 3.49 -7.37 -5.48
CA HIS A 361 2.78 -8.54 -6.02
C HIS A 361 2.19 -9.35 -4.88
N SER A 362 0.94 -9.73 -5.02
CA SER A 362 0.26 -10.66 -4.12
C SER A 362 -0.31 -11.81 -4.96
N VAL A 363 0.15 -13.02 -4.72
CA VAL A 363 -0.31 -14.25 -5.39
C VAL A 363 -1.03 -15.09 -4.36
N THR A 364 -2.26 -15.44 -4.63
CA THR A 364 -3.06 -16.35 -3.79
C THR A 364 -3.33 -17.63 -4.61
N PRO A 365 -2.43 -18.62 -4.57
CA PRO A 365 -2.59 -19.84 -5.36
C PRO A 365 -3.80 -20.69 -4.90
N PHE A 366 -4.22 -20.50 -3.66
CA PHE A 366 -5.36 -21.22 -3.10
C PHE A 366 -6.10 -20.35 -2.09
N LYS A 367 -7.40 -20.23 -2.29
CA LYS A 367 -8.36 -19.66 -1.33
C LYS A 367 -9.65 -20.46 -1.41
N LEU A 368 -10.08 -20.97 -0.29
CA LEU A 368 -11.37 -21.63 -0.13
C LEU A 368 -12.27 -20.79 0.75
N THR A 369 -13.47 -20.51 0.27
CA THR A 369 -14.53 -19.90 1.06
C THR A 369 -15.76 -20.81 0.97
N TYR A 370 -16.26 -21.20 2.12
CA TYR A 370 -17.50 -21.96 2.23
C TYR A 370 -18.49 -21.18 3.07
N SER A 371 -19.61 -20.81 2.48
CA SER A 371 -20.68 -20.06 3.14
C SER A 371 -21.93 -20.92 3.20
N LEU A 372 -22.44 -21.10 4.41
CA LEU A 372 -23.64 -21.90 4.71
C LEU A 372 -24.73 -20.96 5.20
N LEU A 373 -25.83 -20.93 4.49
CA LEU A 373 -27.07 -20.33 4.94
C LEU A 373 -27.76 -21.32 5.92
N GLN A 374 -27.65 -21.03 7.23
CA GLN A 374 -28.12 -21.94 8.28
C GLN A 374 -29.60 -21.82 8.55
N HIS A 375 -30.12 -20.59 8.50
CA HIS A 375 -31.51 -20.29 8.81
C HIS A 375 -31.98 -19.08 8.02
N THR A 376 -33.20 -19.17 7.46
CA THR A 376 -33.91 -18.06 6.82
C THR A 376 -35.22 -17.79 7.55
N THR A 377 -35.71 -16.58 7.44
CA THR A 377 -37.02 -16.19 7.95
C THR A 377 -38.04 -16.16 6.82
N HIS A 378 -39.32 -16.29 7.15
CA HIS A 378 -40.40 -16.17 6.17
C HIS A 378 -40.37 -14.85 5.39
N GLU A 379 -39.97 -13.75 6.06
CA GLU A 379 -39.79 -12.43 5.43
C GLU A 379 -38.71 -12.49 4.36
N PHE A 380 -37.58 -13.13 4.66
CA PHE A 380 -36.48 -13.31 3.71
C PHE A 380 -36.87 -14.25 2.56
N ASP A 381 -37.53 -15.35 2.84
CA ASP A 381 -37.98 -16.29 1.82
C ASP A 381 -38.97 -15.65 0.83
N SER A 382 -39.86 -14.77 1.32
CA SER A 382 -40.76 -13.96 0.46
C SER A 382 -39.99 -13.01 -0.48
N ILE A 383 -38.90 -12.43 -0.02
CA ILE A 383 -38.02 -11.58 -0.86
C ILE A 383 -37.32 -12.42 -1.93
N VAL A 384 -36.84 -13.61 -1.55
CA VAL A 384 -36.17 -14.54 -2.45
C VAL A 384 -37.13 -15.09 -3.52
N ASP A 385 -38.38 -15.29 -3.19
CA ASP A 385 -39.40 -15.73 -4.15
C ASP A 385 -39.69 -14.70 -5.22
N VAL A 386 -39.72 -13.43 -4.84
CA VAL A 386 -39.83 -12.31 -5.78
C VAL A 386 -38.54 -12.12 -6.57
N ASN A 387 -37.38 -12.29 -5.92
CA ASN A 387 -36.08 -12.13 -6.52
C ASN A 387 -35.24 -13.40 -6.49
N LYS A 388 -35.52 -14.30 -7.44
CA LYS A 388 -34.83 -15.59 -7.57
C LYS A 388 -33.31 -15.46 -7.83
N ALA A 389 -32.84 -14.33 -8.35
CA ALA A 389 -31.40 -14.10 -8.55
C ALA A 389 -30.69 -13.89 -7.20
N LEU A 390 -31.31 -13.17 -6.28
CA LEU A 390 -30.84 -12.99 -4.92
C LEU A 390 -30.80 -14.33 -4.16
N GLY A 391 -31.87 -15.14 -4.23
CA GLY A 391 -31.92 -16.46 -3.62
C GLY A 391 -30.75 -17.33 -4.07
N ARG A 392 -30.50 -17.43 -5.38
CA ARG A 392 -29.37 -18.19 -5.93
C ARG A 392 -28.01 -17.64 -5.49
N SER A 393 -27.88 -16.33 -5.28
CA SER A 393 -26.62 -15.72 -4.86
C SER A 393 -26.31 -15.89 -3.37
N LEU A 394 -27.32 -16.20 -2.56
CA LEU A 394 -27.21 -16.48 -1.12
C LEU A 394 -27.33 -17.95 -0.76
N GLU A 395 -27.59 -18.84 -1.75
CA GLU A 395 -27.45 -20.28 -1.54
C GLU A 395 -26.08 -20.65 -1.00
N ASN A 396 -25.96 -21.82 -0.39
CA ASN A 396 -24.68 -22.34 0.08
C ASN A 396 -23.61 -22.21 -1.00
N GLN A 397 -22.55 -21.45 -0.69
CA GLN A 397 -21.50 -21.11 -1.64
C GLN A 397 -20.21 -21.82 -1.27
N PHE A 398 -19.72 -22.61 -2.21
CA PHE A 398 -18.39 -23.21 -2.14
C PHE A 398 -17.51 -22.58 -3.23
N ILE A 399 -16.57 -21.73 -2.82
CA ILE A 399 -15.77 -20.91 -3.74
C ILE A 399 -14.28 -21.26 -3.61
N PRO A 400 -13.80 -22.30 -4.33
CA PRO A 400 -12.37 -22.56 -4.47
C PRO A 400 -11.80 -21.62 -5.51
N SER A 401 -10.94 -20.70 -5.12
CA SER A 401 -10.42 -19.66 -5.99
C SER A 401 -8.90 -19.50 -5.90
N MET A 402 -8.34 -18.86 -6.90
CA MET A 402 -6.99 -18.38 -6.94
C MET A 402 -7.00 -16.93 -7.39
N GLY A 403 -5.98 -16.17 -7.02
CA GLY A 403 -5.91 -14.75 -7.35
C GLY A 403 -4.49 -14.25 -7.52
N TYR A 404 -4.39 -13.17 -8.27
CA TYR A 404 -3.16 -12.40 -8.41
C TYR A 404 -3.51 -10.91 -8.37
N THR A 405 -2.77 -10.16 -7.57
CA THR A 405 -2.90 -8.69 -7.49
C THR A 405 -1.54 -8.07 -7.72
N TYR A 406 -1.50 -7.15 -8.65
CA TYR A 406 -0.37 -6.26 -8.90
C TYR A 406 -0.70 -4.86 -8.42
N THR A 407 0.21 -4.25 -7.68
CA THR A 407 0.10 -2.85 -7.25
C THR A 407 1.36 -2.10 -7.64
N TYR A 408 1.19 -1.01 -8.36
CA TYR A 408 2.21 -0.02 -8.63
C TYR A 408 1.93 1.24 -7.80
N ASP A 409 2.93 1.70 -7.05
CA ASP A 409 2.86 2.92 -6.26
C ASP A 409 4.19 3.66 -6.36
N ASP A 410 4.20 4.84 -6.94
CA ASP A 410 5.41 5.65 -7.07
C ASP A 410 5.56 6.73 -5.98
N SER A 411 4.69 6.73 -4.97
CA SER A 411 4.78 7.63 -3.81
C SER A 411 6.12 7.55 -3.06
N PRO A 412 6.84 6.41 -3.00
CA PRO A 412 8.17 6.36 -2.42
C PRO A 412 9.25 7.11 -3.20
N ILE A 413 8.98 7.53 -4.45
CA ILE A 413 9.93 8.29 -5.26
C ILE A 413 9.82 9.78 -4.92
N THR A 414 10.61 10.24 -3.96
CA THR A 414 10.56 11.63 -3.44
C THR A 414 10.93 12.71 -4.46
N THR A 415 11.59 12.36 -5.56
CA THR A 415 11.93 13.29 -6.65
C THR A 415 10.78 13.63 -7.57
N LYS A 416 9.70 12.83 -7.54
CA LYS A 416 8.50 13.09 -8.32
C LYS A 416 7.55 14.02 -7.55
N LYS A 417 6.99 15.00 -8.26
CA LYS A 417 5.98 15.90 -7.73
C LYS A 417 4.59 15.27 -7.76
N ASN A 418 4.27 14.53 -8.82
CA ASN A 418 2.96 13.90 -9.03
C ASN A 418 3.09 12.39 -8.86
N HIS A 419 2.07 11.76 -8.30
CA HIS A 419 2.10 10.34 -7.94
C HIS A 419 0.99 9.55 -8.61
N LEU A 420 1.38 8.38 -9.11
CA LEU A 420 0.50 7.37 -9.70
C LEU A 420 0.44 6.15 -8.79
N TRP A 421 -0.78 5.75 -8.45
CA TRP A 421 -1.07 4.47 -7.85
C TRP A 421 -1.97 3.66 -8.80
N TRP A 422 -1.61 2.43 -9.07
CA TRP A 422 -2.37 1.52 -9.93
C TRP A 422 -2.41 0.14 -9.32
N GLN A 423 -3.61 -0.43 -9.21
CA GLN A 423 -3.80 -1.80 -8.77
C GLN A 423 -4.68 -2.55 -9.76
N SER A 424 -4.24 -3.74 -10.17
CA SER A 424 -5.02 -4.68 -10.95
C SER A 424 -5.06 -6.04 -10.29
N SER A 425 -6.25 -6.64 -10.22
CA SER A 425 -6.47 -7.92 -9.56
C SER A 425 -7.27 -8.84 -10.48
N ILE A 426 -6.79 -10.06 -10.63
CA ILE A 426 -7.51 -11.14 -11.29
C ILE A 426 -7.81 -12.23 -10.26
N THR A 427 -9.06 -12.65 -10.19
CA THR A 427 -9.51 -13.78 -9.36
C THR A 427 -10.23 -14.78 -10.25
N GLN A 428 -9.90 -16.04 -10.08
CA GLN A 428 -10.50 -17.13 -10.81
C GLN A 428 -10.98 -18.18 -9.83
N ALA A 429 -12.23 -18.65 -9.96
CA ALA A 429 -12.82 -19.69 -9.12
C ALA A 429 -13.20 -20.91 -9.95
N GLY A 430 -12.93 -22.09 -9.40
CA GLY A 430 -13.39 -23.38 -9.90
C GLY A 430 -12.67 -23.95 -11.12
N LEU A 431 -11.70 -23.26 -11.75
CA LEU A 431 -11.03 -23.74 -12.97
C LEU A 431 -10.21 -25.01 -12.74
N ILE A 432 -9.44 -25.07 -11.65
CA ILE A 432 -8.62 -26.25 -11.34
C ILE A 432 -9.50 -27.47 -11.14
N LEU A 433 -10.61 -27.30 -10.41
CA LEU A 433 -11.57 -28.38 -10.20
C LEU A 433 -12.26 -28.79 -11.50
N ASP A 434 -12.57 -27.82 -12.35
CA ASP A 434 -13.16 -28.09 -13.65
C ASP A 434 -12.19 -28.84 -14.58
N GLY A 435 -10.92 -28.48 -14.56
CA GLY A 435 -9.86 -29.22 -15.23
C GLY A 435 -9.75 -30.68 -14.72
N ALA A 436 -9.80 -30.89 -13.42
CA ALA A 436 -9.81 -32.23 -12.82
C ALA A 436 -11.04 -33.04 -13.27
N TYR A 437 -12.22 -32.42 -13.32
CA TYR A 437 -13.43 -33.06 -13.85
C TYR A 437 -13.36 -33.35 -15.34
N ALA A 438 -12.71 -32.50 -16.14
CA ALA A 438 -12.50 -32.73 -17.56
C ALA A 438 -11.56 -33.93 -17.82
N ILE A 439 -10.50 -34.08 -17.03
CA ILE A 439 -9.61 -35.25 -17.04
C ILE A 439 -10.40 -36.52 -16.67
N ALA A 440 -11.37 -36.42 -15.77
CA ALA A 440 -12.29 -37.50 -15.40
C ALA A 440 -13.44 -37.70 -16.40
N GLY A 441 -13.40 -37.09 -17.59
CA GLY A 441 -14.36 -37.28 -18.69
C GLY A 441 -15.65 -36.45 -18.58
N LYS A 442 -15.75 -35.47 -17.67
CA LYS A 442 -16.92 -34.60 -17.58
C LYS A 442 -16.68 -33.29 -18.39
N SER A 443 -17.66 -32.91 -19.22
CA SER A 443 -17.62 -31.69 -19.99
C SER A 443 -17.52 -30.43 -19.12
N PHE A 444 -16.75 -29.40 -19.60
CA PHE A 444 -16.69 -28.08 -18.98
C PHE A 444 -18.05 -27.39 -18.83
N ASN A 445 -18.98 -27.65 -19.73
CA ASN A 445 -20.30 -27.03 -19.75
C ASN A 445 -21.33 -27.69 -18.84
N LYS A 446 -21.03 -28.86 -18.22
CA LYS A 446 -21.96 -29.50 -17.28
C LYS A 446 -22.09 -28.67 -15.99
N ARG A 447 -23.31 -28.47 -15.53
CA ARG A 447 -23.69 -27.64 -14.37
C ARG A 447 -24.03 -28.44 -13.11
N ASP A 448 -23.62 -29.67 -13.05
CA ASP A 448 -23.94 -30.63 -11.95
C ASP A 448 -22.69 -31.07 -11.17
N LYS A 449 -21.54 -30.40 -11.40
CA LYS A 449 -20.30 -30.77 -10.75
C LYS A 449 -20.31 -30.37 -9.28
N LYS A 450 -20.04 -31.33 -8.41
CA LYS A 450 -20.04 -31.15 -6.95
C LYS A 450 -18.72 -31.60 -6.37
N LEU A 451 -18.23 -30.90 -5.38
CA LEU A 451 -17.13 -31.32 -4.52
C LEU A 451 -17.64 -31.40 -3.08
N LEU A 452 -17.40 -32.52 -2.40
CA LEU A 452 -17.94 -32.79 -1.05
C LEU A 452 -19.46 -32.60 -0.96
N GLY A 453 -20.19 -33.02 -2.00
CA GLY A 453 -21.64 -32.91 -2.04
C GLY A 453 -22.19 -31.53 -2.45
N ASN A 454 -21.39 -30.49 -2.50
CA ASN A 454 -21.83 -29.13 -2.79
C ASN A 454 -21.36 -28.67 -4.18
N ARG A 455 -22.21 -27.89 -4.87
CA ARG A 455 -21.82 -27.22 -6.11
C ARG A 455 -20.80 -26.13 -5.81
N PHE A 456 -19.74 -26.06 -6.61
CA PHE A 456 -18.74 -25.01 -6.48
C PHE A 456 -18.98 -23.89 -7.49
N ALA A 457 -18.67 -22.66 -7.08
CA ALA A 457 -18.77 -21.49 -7.94
C ALA A 457 -17.68 -21.48 -9.00
N GLN A 458 -18.04 -21.04 -10.22
CA GLN A 458 -17.13 -20.86 -11.33
C GLN A 458 -17.28 -19.47 -11.92
N PHE A 459 -16.26 -18.64 -11.73
CA PHE A 459 -16.20 -17.30 -12.31
C PHE A 459 -14.75 -16.83 -12.49
N ALA A 460 -14.58 -15.87 -13.38
CA ALA A 460 -13.36 -15.07 -13.51
C ALA A 460 -13.71 -13.60 -13.25
N LYS A 461 -12.94 -12.94 -12.39
CA LYS A 461 -13.14 -11.54 -11.99
C LYS A 461 -11.86 -10.77 -12.22
N LEU A 462 -11.96 -9.68 -12.95
CA LEU A 462 -10.88 -8.73 -13.18
C LEU A 462 -11.31 -7.37 -12.63
N THR A 463 -10.43 -6.74 -11.86
CA THR A 463 -10.60 -5.36 -11.39
C THR A 463 -9.34 -4.56 -11.68
N SER A 464 -9.49 -3.31 -12.03
CA SER A 464 -8.38 -2.37 -12.16
C SER A 464 -8.78 -1.03 -11.60
N GLU A 465 -7.92 -0.43 -10.80
CA GLU A 465 -8.10 0.88 -10.20
C GLU A 465 -6.84 1.70 -10.38
N ILE A 466 -7.00 2.91 -10.86
CA ILE A 466 -5.92 3.89 -11.08
C ILE A 466 -6.26 5.13 -10.28
N ARG A 467 -5.28 5.67 -9.54
CA ARG A 467 -5.36 6.95 -8.83
C ARG A 467 -4.19 7.81 -9.25
N TYR A 468 -4.47 9.05 -9.59
CA TYR A 468 -3.44 10.00 -9.97
C TYR A 468 -3.56 11.28 -9.14
N ASN A 469 -2.50 11.61 -8.41
CA ASN A 469 -2.38 12.83 -7.62
C ASN A 469 -1.56 13.86 -8.38
N TYR A 470 -2.21 14.93 -8.81
CA TYR A 470 -1.59 16.06 -9.50
C TYR A 470 -1.48 17.26 -8.58
N TYR A 471 -0.27 17.67 -8.25
CA TYR A 471 0.00 18.80 -7.35
C TYR A 471 0.05 20.12 -8.13
N LEU A 472 -0.96 20.97 -7.98
CA LEU A 472 -1.03 22.31 -8.55
C LEU A 472 -0.15 23.31 -7.79
N GLY A 473 -0.05 23.16 -6.47
CA GLY A 473 0.74 24.01 -5.56
C GLY A 473 1.25 23.26 -4.34
N LYS A 474 1.78 23.96 -3.35
CA LYS A 474 2.31 23.32 -2.12
C LYS A 474 1.23 22.56 -1.32
N LYS A 475 -0.03 23.04 -1.35
CA LYS A 475 -1.15 22.49 -0.58
C LYS A 475 -2.42 22.30 -1.43
N GLN A 476 -2.30 22.31 -2.77
CA GLN A 476 -3.41 22.14 -3.69
C GLN A 476 -3.17 20.94 -4.58
N HIS A 477 -4.14 20.03 -4.64
CA HIS A 477 -4.03 18.81 -5.44
C HIS A 477 -5.32 18.55 -6.20
N LEU A 478 -5.18 18.03 -7.40
CA LEU A 478 -6.27 17.41 -8.16
C LEU A 478 -6.04 15.90 -8.10
N VAL A 479 -7.02 15.17 -7.59
CA VAL A 479 -6.95 13.71 -7.47
C VAL A 479 -7.98 13.09 -8.38
N GLY A 480 -7.52 12.28 -9.32
CA GLY A 480 -8.37 11.48 -10.19
C GLY A 480 -8.35 10.01 -9.78
N ARG A 481 -9.49 9.34 -9.78
CA ARG A 481 -9.63 7.91 -9.62
C ARG A 481 -10.47 7.32 -10.74
N LEU A 482 -10.02 6.23 -11.31
CA LEU A 482 -10.75 5.45 -12.30
C LEU A 482 -10.76 3.99 -11.85
N MET A 483 -11.93 3.38 -11.74
CA MET A 483 -12.08 1.98 -11.38
C MET A 483 -12.97 1.27 -12.38
N ALA A 484 -12.52 0.14 -12.87
CA ALA A 484 -13.28 -0.76 -13.74
C ALA A 484 -13.18 -2.20 -13.23
N GLY A 485 -14.24 -2.97 -13.40
CA GLY A 485 -14.26 -4.37 -13.03
C GLY A 485 -15.24 -5.17 -13.87
N VAL A 486 -14.92 -6.44 -14.07
CA VAL A 486 -15.79 -7.41 -14.74
C VAL A 486 -15.71 -8.75 -14.03
N ALA A 487 -16.86 -9.41 -13.83
CA ALA A 487 -16.96 -10.73 -13.27
C ALA A 487 -17.80 -11.60 -14.23
N TYR A 488 -17.20 -12.64 -14.79
CA TYR A 488 -17.83 -13.54 -15.75
C TYR A 488 -18.02 -14.92 -15.15
N SER A 489 -19.27 -15.35 -15.01
CA SER A 489 -19.63 -16.68 -14.50
C SER A 489 -19.76 -17.67 -15.65
N TYR A 490 -19.28 -18.89 -15.44
CA TYR A 490 -19.29 -19.98 -16.42
C TYR A 490 -19.50 -21.33 -15.74
N GLY A 491 -19.59 -22.40 -16.55
CA GLY A 491 -19.70 -23.78 -16.05
C GLY A 491 -20.87 -23.97 -15.08
N ASN A 492 -20.56 -24.35 -13.85
CA ASN A 492 -21.56 -24.57 -12.77
C ASN A 492 -22.36 -23.32 -12.41
N SER A 493 -21.79 -22.13 -12.60
CA SER A 493 -22.40 -20.87 -12.16
C SER A 493 -23.12 -20.16 -13.30
N ILE A 494 -24.37 -19.77 -13.07
CA ILE A 494 -25.15 -18.93 -13.98
C ILE A 494 -24.91 -17.46 -13.68
N THR A 495 -24.76 -17.12 -12.41
CA THR A 495 -24.53 -15.76 -11.88
C THR A 495 -23.31 -15.78 -10.98
N THR A 496 -22.63 -14.63 -10.89
CA THR A 496 -21.55 -14.44 -9.94
C THR A 496 -22.09 -14.51 -8.52
N PRO A 497 -21.39 -15.17 -7.57
CA PRO A 497 -21.79 -15.15 -6.17
C PRO A 497 -21.99 -13.73 -5.66
N TYR A 498 -23.02 -13.51 -4.85
CA TYR A 498 -23.40 -12.17 -4.36
C TYR A 498 -22.24 -11.43 -3.66
N SER A 499 -21.43 -12.15 -2.91
CA SER A 499 -20.25 -11.63 -2.23
C SER A 499 -19.17 -11.12 -3.19
N GLU A 500 -19.20 -11.56 -4.45
CA GLU A 500 -18.22 -11.21 -5.48
C GLU A 500 -18.77 -10.23 -6.54
N GLN A 501 -20.07 -9.92 -6.49
CA GLN A 501 -20.69 -8.93 -7.37
C GLN A 501 -20.26 -7.50 -7.00
N PHE A 502 -20.29 -6.61 -7.99
CA PHE A 502 -19.99 -5.21 -7.83
C PHE A 502 -21.22 -4.41 -7.40
N TYR A 503 -20.99 -3.32 -6.70
CA TYR A 503 -21.95 -2.29 -6.35
C TYR A 503 -21.30 -0.91 -6.33
N ILE A 504 -22.10 0.15 -6.32
CA ILE A 504 -21.66 1.54 -6.21
C ILE A 504 -22.48 2.31 -5.18
N GLY A 505 -22.03 3.56 -4.91
CA GLY A 505 -22.62 4.47 -3.93
C GLY A 505 -21.91 4.44 -2.57
N GLY A 506 -22.16 5.47 -1.76
CA GLY A 506 -21.57 5.65 -0.45
C GLY A 506 -20.32 6.54 -0.44
N ALA A 507 -19.79 6.76 0.76
CA ALA A 507 -18.75 7.75 1.05
C ALA A 507 -17.43 7.60 0.25
N ASN A 508 -17.11 6.42 -0.24
CA ASN A 508 -15.86 6.12 -0.98
C ASN A 508 -16.13 5.72 -2.45
N SER A 509 -17.31 6.04 -2.97
CA SER A 509 -17.75 5.74 -4.33
C SER A 509 -18.42 6.96 -4.94
N ILE A 510 -19.71 6.92 -5.28
CA ILE A 510 -20.48 8.08 -5.76
C ILE A 510 -21.18 8.70 -4.56
N ARG A 511 -20.63 9.77 -4.02
CA ARG A 511 -21.01 10.36 -2.72
C ARG A 511 -22.41 10.99 -2.67
N ALA A 512 -23.01 11.25 -3.81
CA ALA A 512 -24.39 11.73 -3.86
C ALA A 512 -25.43 10.64 -3.55
N PHE A 513 -25.05 9.37 -3.61
CA PHE A 513 -25.97 8.25 -3.52
C PHE A 513 -25.56 7.28 -2.42
N THR A 514 -26.54 6.68 -1.75
CA THR A 514 -26.29 5.68 -0.72
C THR A 514 -25.71 4.38 -1.33
N ILE A 515 -25.09 3.58 -0.49
CA ILE A 515 -24.52 2.31 -0.93
C ILE A 515 -25.62 1.43 -1.53
N ARG A 516 -25.37 0.84 -2.70
CA ARG A 516 -26.31 -0.03 -3.41
C ARG A 516 -27.66 0.63 -3.70
N SER A 517 -27.63 1.89 -4.13
CA SER A 517 -28.87 2.59 -4.54
C SER A 517 -28.95 2.88 -6.04
N ILE A 518 -27.90 2.52 -6.79
CA ILE A 518 -27.80 2.74 -8.24
C ILE A 518 -27.45 1.43 -8.95
N GLY A 519 -28.07 1.21 -10.10
CA GLY A 519 -27.84 0.06 -10.97
C GLY A 519 -28.64 -1.18 -10.58
N PRO A 520 -28.45 -2.31 -11.30
CA PRO A 520 -27.64 -2.42 -12.53
C PRO A 520 -28.27 -1.68 -13.71
N GLY A 521 -27.42 -0.99 -14.52
CA GLY A 521 -27.87 -0.23 -15.69
C GLY A 521 -28.95 0.78 -15.34
N SER A 522 -30.06 0.76 -16.10
CA SER A 522 -31.26 1.59 -15.85
C SER A 522 -32.34 0.89 -15.01
N TYR A 523 -32.02 -0.23 -14.38
CA TYR A 523 -32.97 -0.92 -13.51
C TYR A 523 -33.26 -0.10 -12.24
N ARG A 524 -34.55 0.01 -11.88
CA ARG A 524 -35.02 0.55 -10.62
C ARG A 524 -35.88 -0.49 -9.91
N PRO A 525 -35.56 -0.86 -8.66
CA PRO A 525 -36.42 -1.76 -7.89
C PRO A 525 -37.80 -1.19 -7.68
N THR A 526 -38.82 -2.00 -7.78
CA THR A 526 -40.22 -1.62 -7.49
C THR A 526 -40.48 -1.54 -5.98
N ASP A 527 -39.78 -2.36 -5.20
CA ASP A 527 -39.82 -2.33 -3.74
C ASP A 527 -38.62 -1.54 -3.18
N SER A 528 -38.90 -0.38 -2.60
CA SER A 528 -37.85 0.49 -2.01
C SER A 528 -37.25 -0.10 -0.73
N LYS A 529 -37.95 -0.99 -0.03
CA LYS A 529 -37.50 -1.52 1.27
C LYS A 529 -36.32 -2.48 1.15
N TYR A 530 -36.30 -3.31 0.10
CA TYR A 530 -35.26 -4.34 -0.12
C TYR A 530 -34.50 -4.18 -1.44
N GLY A 531 -34.80 -3.10 -2.17
CA GLY A 531 -34.22 -2.81 -3.49
C GLY A 531 -32.70 -2.81 -3.50
N TYR A 532 -32.07 -2.41 -2.39
CA TYR A 532 -30.60 -2.41 -2.27
C TYR A 532 -29.95 -3.78 -2.41
N LEU A 533 -30.69 -4.86 -2.17
CA LEU A 533 -30.19 -6.24 -2.33
C LEU A 533 -30.02 -6.61 -3.81
N ASP A 534 -30.83 -6.03 -4.68
CA ASP A 534 -30.84 -6.28 -6.13
C ASP A 534 -29.86 -5.40 -6.91
N GLN A 535 -29.38 -4.32 -6.30
CA GLN A 535 -28.58 -3.31 -6.97
C GLN A 535 -27.11 -3.67 -6.97
N THR A 536 -26.83 -4.81 -7.58
CA THR A 536 -25.47 -5.34 -7.82
C THR A 536 -25.31 -5.73 -9.28
N GLY A 537 -24.08 -5.82 -9.77
CA GLY A 537 -23.77 -6.16 -11.16
C GLY A 537 -22.52 -6.98 -11.35
N ASP A 538 -22.35 -7.47 -12.58
CA ASP A 538 -21.18 -8.21 -13.02
C ASP A 538 -20.10 -7.30 -13.60
N ILE A 539 -20.47 -6.08 -14.00
CA ILE A 539 -19.56 -5.06 -14.52
C ILE A 539 -19.68 -3.83 -13.64
N LYS A 540 -18.54 -3.17 -13.36
CA LYS A 540 -18.46 -1.90 -12.65
C LYS A 540 -17.64 -0.91 -13.45
N PHE A 541 -18.08 0.33 -13.49
CA PHE A 541 -17.29 1.47 -13.90
C PHE A 541 -17.53 2.61 -12.92
N GLU A 542 -16.44 3.25 -12.47
CA GLU A 542 -16.48 4.37 -11.54
C GLU A 542 -15.35 5.35 -11.85
N ALA A 543 -15.66 6.62 -11.94
CA ALA A 543 -14.71 7.71 -12.14
C ALA A 543 -14.97 8.81 -11.11
N ASN A 544 -13.92 9.24 -10.43
CA ASN A 544 -13.99 10.29 -9.42
C ASN A 544 -12.91 11.32 -9.70
N LEU A 545 -13.25 12.58 -9.54
CA LEU A 545 -12.33 13.70 -9.62
C LEU A 545 -12.55 14.60 -8.41
N GLU A 546 -11.48 14.90 -7.66
CA GLU A 546 -11.54 15.72 -6.46
C GLU A 546 -10.44 16.78 -6.46
N TYR A 547 -10.83 18.04 -6.36
CA TYR A 547 -9.92 19.16 -6.14
C TYR A 547 -9.88 19.49 -4.65
N ARG A 548 -8.69 19.43 -4.07
CA ARG A 548 -8.40 19.68 -2.65
C ARG A 548 -7.62 20.97 -2.50
N PHE A 549 -8.05 21.86 -1.59
CA PHE A 549 -7.43 23.16 -1.38
C PHE A 549 -7.41 23.54 0.11
N PRO A 550 -6.42 24.31 0.57
CA PRO A 550 -6.35 24.77 1.95
C PRO A 550 -7.39 25.86 2.23
N ILE A 551 -7.99 25.83 3.41
CA ILE A 551 -8.87 26.88 3.91
C ILE A 551 -8.15 27.67 5.00
N LEU A 552 -7.82 27.02 6.13
CA LEU A 552 -7.15 27.66 7.27
C LEU A 552 -6.44 26.59 8.12
N GLY A 553 -5.13 26.75 8.32
CA GLY A 553 -4.33 25.80 9.11
C GLY A 553 -4.42 24.39 8.54
N ASP A 554 -4.95 23.46 9.32
CA ASP A 554 -5.13 22.05 8.99
C ASP A 554 -6.52 21.71 8.41
N LEU A 555 -7.36 22.76 8.22
CA LEU A 555 -8.65 22.64 7.56
C LEU A 555 -8.50 22.84 6.06
N HIS A 556 -8.94 21.83 5.30
CA HIS A 556 -8.93 21.81 3.84
C HIS A 556 -10.35 21.69 3.29
N GLY A 557 -10.59 22.33 2.17
CA GLY A 557 -11.80 22.16 1.37
C GLY A 557 -11.59 21.16 0.25
N ALA A 558 -12.68 20.56 -0.22
CA ALA A 558 -12.71 19.76 -1.43
C ALA A 558 -13.96 20.04 -2.25
N THR A 559 -13.84 19.99 -3.57
CA THR A 559 -14.95 19.87 -4.49
C THR A 559 -14.76 18.62 -5.33
N PHE A 560 -15.83 17.96 -5.70
CA PHE A 560 -15.73 16.69 -6.39
C PHE A 560 -16.81 16.45 -7.44
N LEU A 561 -16.49 15.57 -8.37
CA LEU A 561 -17.37 15.03 -9.39
C LEU A 561 -17.22 13.51 -9.40
N ASP A 562 -18.29 12.77 -9.18
CA ASP A 562 -18.33 11.32 -9.13
C ASP A 562 -19.29 10.81 -10.20
N ALA A 563 -18.86 9.80 -10.96
CA ALA A 563 -19.66 9.15 -12.00
C ALA A 563 -19.48 7.64 -11.95
N GLY A 564 -20.52 6.86 -12.21
CA GLY A 564 -20.38 5.41 -12.33
C GLY A 564 -21.70 4.67 -12.36
N ASN A 565 -21.61 3.38 -12.63
CA ASN A 565 -22.70 2.43 -12.54
C ASN A 565 -22.17 1.00 -12.45
N VAL A 566 -23.06 0.06 -12.20
CA VAL A 566 -22.86 -1.38 -12.40
C VAL A 566 -23.82 -1.92 -13.44
N TRP A 567 -23.47 -3.01 -14.11
CA TRP A 567 -24.32 -3.65 -15.12
C TRP A 567 -24.23 -5.17 -15.01
N LEU A 568 -25.24 -5.83 -15.57
CA LEU A 568 -25.24 -7.27 -15.79
C LEU A 568 -24.60 -7.59 -17.14
N LEU A 569 -23.83 -8.66 -17.18
CA LEU A 569 -23.33 -9.22 -18.45
C LEU A 569 -24.43 -9.94 -19.22
N ARG A 570 -25.35 -10.59 -18.52
CA ARG A 570 -26.45 -11.38 -19.12
C ARG A 570 -27.79 -10.70 -18.84
N TYR A 571 -28.73 -10.90 -19.76
CA TYR A 571 -30.10 -10.44 -19.56
C TYR A 571 -30.75 -11.18 -18.38
N ASP A 572 -31.36 -10.41 -17.51
CA ASP A 572 -32.14 -10.90 -16.38
C ASP A 572 -33.56 -10.33 -16.44
N LYS A 573 -34.54 -11.24 -16.52
CA LYS A 573 -35.97 -10.84 -16.60
C LYS A 573 -36.45 -10.11 -15.35
N SER A 574 -35.87 -10.40 -14.19
CA SER A 574 -36.22 -9.73 -12.91
C SER A 574 -35.63 -8.33 -12.79
N ARG A 575 -34.60 -8.01 -13.59
CA ARG A 575 -33.91 -6.72 -13.60
C ARG A 575 -33.86 -6.12 -15.01
N PRO A 576 -35.03 -5.73 -15.58
CA PRO A 576 -35.09 -5.16 -16.92
C PRO A 576 -34.28 -3.86 -17.02
N GLY A 577 -33.52 -3.70 -18.10
CA GLY A 577 -32.61 -2.55 -18.26
C GLY A 577 -31.25 -2.71 -17.57
N GLY A 578 -31.04 -3.79 -16.81
CA GLY A 578 -29.80 -4.02 -16.06
C GLY A 578 -28.59 -4.44 -16.91
N GLN A 579 -28.80 -4.91 -18.15
CA GLN A 579 -27.73 -5.39 -19.01
C GLN A 579 -26.96 -4.22 -19.66
N LEU A 580 -25.63 -4.35 -19.76
CA LEU A 580 -24.78 -3.37 -20.44
C LEU A 580 -25.17 -3.26 -21.94
N LYS A 581 -25.46 -2.04 -22.38
CA LYS A 581 -25.64 -1.67 -23.77
C LYS A 581 -24.72 -0.51 -24.11
N TRP A 582 -23.75 -0.71 -24.99
CA TRP A 582 -22.74 0.31 -25.31
C TRP A 582 -23.33 1.64 -25.79
N GLY A 583 -24.40 1.60 -26.59
CA GLY A 583 -25.10 2.81 -27.04
C GLY A 583 -25.79 3.62 -25.94
N ARG A 584 -25.92 3.04 -24.74
CA ARG A 584 -26.49 3.70 -23.55
C ARG A 584 -25.49 3.95 -22.43
N PHE A 585 -24.24 3.51 -22.57
CA PHE A 585 -23.25 3.55 -21.52
C PHE A 585 -23.19 4.88 -20.77
N LEU A 586 -23.06 6.01 -21.50
CA LEU A 586 -23.01 7.34 -20.90
C LEU A 586 -24.35 7.78 -20.27
N LYS A 587 -25.47 7.33 -20.82
CA LYS A 587 -26.81 7.64 -20.27
C LYS A 587 -27.11 6.81 -19.01
N ASP A 588 -26.47 5.66 -18.89
CA ASP A 588 -26.66 4.78 -17.75
C ASP A 588 -25.69 5.14 -16.58
N LEU A 589 -24.78 6.13 -16.75
CA LEU A 589 -23.93 6.57 -15.65
C LEU A 589 -24.73 7.46 -14.69
N ALA A 590 -24.74 7.10 -13.40
CA ALA A 590 -25.13 8.05 -12.36
C ALA A 590 -24.04 9.11 -12.20
N LEU A 591 -24.43 10.35 -11.97
CA LEU A 591 -23.54 11.49 -11.81
C LEU A 591 -23.88 12.25 -10.53
N GLY A 592 -22.87 12.56 -9.74
CA GLY A 592 -22.98 13.38 -8.55
C GLY A 592 -21.80 14.33 -8.41
N THR A 593 -22.06 15.47 -7.79
CA THR A 593 -21.05 16.47 -7.43
C THR A 593 -21.17 16.80 -5.95
N GLY A 594 -20.31 17.65 -5.43
CA GLY A 594 -20.44 18.09 -4.06
C GLY A 594 -19.24 18.86 -3.54
N ILE A 595 -19.35 19.18 -2.27
CA ILE A 595 -18.31 19.87 -1.51
C ILE A 595 -17.98 19.06 -0.25
N GLY A 596 -16.79 19.24 0.26
CA GLY A 596 -16.39 18.56 1.48
C GLY A 596 -15.37 19.34 2.29
N LEU A 597 -15.36 19.05 3.57
CA LEU A 597 -14.36 19.52 4.52
C LEU A 597 -13.45 18.38 4.95
N ARG A 598 -12.17 18.69 5.14
CA ARG A 598 -11.11 17.77 5.57
C ARG A 598 -10.37 18.43 6.72
N TYR A 599 -10.39 17.83 7.88
CA TYR A 599 -9.59 18.28 9.02
C TYR A 599 -8.45 17.29 9.25
N ASP A 600 -7.23 17.73 8.92
CA ASP A 600 -6.02 16.90 8.97
C ASP A 600 -5.34 17.05 10.32
N LEU A 601 -5.41 16.00 11.14
CA LEU A 601 -4.78 15.91 12.46
C LEU A 601 -3.37 15.28 12.39
N THR A 602 -2.74 15.19 11.21
CA THR A 602 -1.47 14.50 10.92
C THR A 602 -1.54 12.98 11.03
N PHE A 603 -2.15 12.43 12.05
CA PHE A 603 -2.34 10.98 12.24
C PHE A 603 -3.74 10.50 11.79
N LEU A 604 -4.67 11.42 11.57
CA LEU A 604 -6.06 11.13 11.22
C LEU A 604 -6.64 12.30 10.42
N VAL A 605 -7.37 12.00 9.35
CA VAL A 605 -8.16 12.99 8.59
C VAL A 605 -9.63 12.76 8.86
N ILE A 606 -10.32 13.73 9.44
CA ILE A 606 -11.78 13.73 9.58
C ILE A 606 -12.38 14.39 8.35
N ARG A 607 -13.34 13.74 7.73
CA ARG A 607 -13.95 14.15 6.48
C ARG A 607 -15.46 14.28 6.62
N LEU A 608 -16.01 15.42 6.15
CA LEU A 608 -17.43 15.64 5.98
C LEU A 608 -17.71 15.99 4.52
N ASP A 609 -18.45 15.15 3.82
CA ASP A 609 -18.83 15.35 2.43
C ASP A 609 -20.33 15.60 2.31
N TRP A 610 -20.70 16.59 1.50
CA TRP A 610 -22.05 16.83 1.05
C TRP A 610 -22.14 16.61 -0.45
N GLY A 611 -22.72 15.47 -0.84
CA GLY A 611 -22.92 15.06 -2.22
C GLY A 611 -24.29 15.50 -2.74
N ILE A 612 -24.32 15.88 -4.01
CA ILE A 612 -25.51 16.35 -4.73
C ILE A 612 -25.61 15.53 -6.02
N GLY A 613 -26.69 14.76 -6.18
CA GLY A 613 -26.99 14.00 -7.38
C GLY A 613 -27.36 14.90 -8.54
N LEU A 614 -26.79 14.65 -9.69
CA LEU A 614 -27.08 15.34 -10.93
C LEU A 614 -27.87 14.46 -11.90
N HIS A 615 -27.59 13.17 -11.94
CA HIS A 615 -28.21 12.22 -12.84
C HIS A 615 -28.34 10.83 -12.25
N VAL A 616 -29.49 10.19 -12.48
CA VAL A 616 -29.69 8.75 -12.21
C VAL A 616 -30.04 8.01 -13.52
N PRO A 617 -29.64 6.73 -13.67
CA PRO A 617 -29.75 6.01 -14.94
C PRO A 617 -31.17 5.55 -15.31
N TYR A 618 -32.11 5.67 -14.39
CA TYR A 618 -33.50 5.26 -14.58
C TYR A 618 -34.45 6.46 -14.78
N ASP A 619 -35.63 6.15 -15.30
CA ASP A 619 -36.65 7.16 -15.51
C ASP A 619 -37.25 7.63 -14.16
N THR A 620 -37.24 8.93 -13.95
CA THR A 620 -37.81 9.60 -12.76
C THR A 620 -39.09 10.40 -13.09
N GLY A 621 -39.49 10.41 -14.36
CA GLY A 621 -40.56 11.27 -14.88
C GLY A 621 -40.08 12.70 -15.20
N LYS A 622 -38.89 13.12 -14.79
CA LYS A 622 -38.33 14.45 -15.08
C LYS A 622 -37.53 14.40 -16.38
N LYS A 623 -37.86 15.31 -17.31
CA LYS A 623 -37.18 15.44 -18.60
C LYS A 623 -35.80 16.15 -18.45
N GLY A 624 -34.85 15.77 -19.29
CA GLY A 624 -33.51 16.38 -19.33
C GLY A 624 -32.43 15.51 -18.70
N TYR A 625 -31.17 15.96 -18.80
CA TYR A 625 -30.05 15.21 -18.22
C TYR A 625 -30.06 15.28 -16.68
N TYR A 626 -30.36 16.48 -16.11
CA TYR A 626 -30.63 16.59 -14.68
C TYR A 626 -32.05 16.05 -14.41
N ASN A 627 -32.09 14.81 -13.91
CA ASN A 627 -33.34 14.07 -13.76
C ASN A 627 -33.66 13.69 -12.30
N ILE A 628 -33.01 14.31 -11.32
CA ILE A 628 -33.36 14.14 -9.91
C ILE A 628 -34.72 14.81 -9.65
N PRO A 629 -35.75 14.11 -9.13
CA PRO A 629 -37.09 14.68 -8.95
C PRO A 629 -37.07 15.88 -8.01
N ASP A 630 -36.68 15.69 -6.79
CA ASP A 630 -36.50 16.73 -5.77
C ASP A 630 -35.07 16.83 -5.34
N PHE A 631 -34.57 18.04 -5.02
CA PHE A 631 -33.21 18.27 -4.60
C PHE A 631 -32.81 17.39 -3.41
N LYS A 632 -33.73 17.14 -2.50
CA LYS A 632 -33.52 16.28 -1.32
C LYS A 632 -33.28 14.82 -1.68
N ASP A 633 -33.83 14.32 -2.77
CA ASP A 633 -33.71 12.93 -3.22
C ASP A 633 -32.30 12.62 -3.76
N GLY A 634 -31.56 13.67 -4.16
CA GLY A 634 -30.19 13.57 -4.63
C GLY A 634 -29.14 13.99 -3.59
N MET A 635 -29.49 14.15 -2.32
CA MET A 635 -28.53 14.60 -1.29
C MET A 635 -27.96 13.44 -0.48
N GLY A 636 -26.62 13.39 -0.40
CA GLY A 636 -25.89 12.49 0.48
C GLY A 636 -24.96 13.26 1.41
N VAL A 637 -25.05 13.02 2.71
CA VAL A 637 -24.10 13.57 3.70
C VAL A 637 -23.32 12.42 4.30
N HIS A 638 -21.99 12.51 4.26
CA HIS A 638 -21.11 11.46 4.77
C HIS A 638 -20.07 12.04 5.72
N LEU A 639 -20.07 11.54 6.95
CA LEU A 639 -18.95 11.69 7.89
C LEU A 639 -18.06 10.45 7.78
N ALA A 640 -16.78 10.63 7.56
CA ALA A 640 -15.86 9.53 7.39
C ALA A 640 -14.45 9.88 7.89
N ILE A 641 -13.62 8.86 8.03
CA ILE A 641 -12.21 8.97 8.41
C ILE A 641 -11.35 8.63 7.19
N GLY A 642 -10.31 9.43 6.96
CA GLY A 642 -9.42 9.29 5.81
C GLY A 642 -9.94 9.94 4.53
N TYR A 643 -9.12 9.92 3.48
CA TYR A 643 -9.51 10.37 2.15
C TYR A 643 -10.38 9.30 1.45
N PRO A 644 -11.26 9.69 0.50
CA PRO A 644 -12.16 8.73 -0.18
C PRO A 644 -11.39 7.76 -1.10
N PHE A 645 -10.24 8.18 -1.59
CA PHE A 645 -9.33 7.41 -2.43
C PHE A 645 -7.92 8.01 -2.43
#